data_550da40e2c3877ff4b7805458eec68f2
#
_entry.id   550da40e2c3877ff4b7805458eec68f2
#
_cell.length_a   1.000
_cell.length_b   1.000
_cell.length_c   1.000
_cell.angle_alpha   90.00
_cell.angle_beta   90.00
_cell.angle_gamma   90.00
#
_symmetry.space_group_name_H-M   'P 1'
#
loop_
_entity.id
_entity.type
_entity.pdbx_description
1 polymer ?
#
loop_
_entity_poly.entity_id
_entity_poly.type
_entity_poly.pdbx_seq_one_letter_code
_entity_poly.pdbx_strand_id
1 'polypeptide(L)'
;MAPRRCGLLLSVSLCLCGASGVSAQTRWPSETPPRPLPAREVKFPPYQVQTLPNGLQVVVVLHHEQPAVSTRLLIRAGGSSDPNGKLGLARLAASLLDQGTTTKSATELADAIDFIGGAMSTGAGTDLCYLNMIVMKDSFETGLSMLSDMTRHPAFAQQEIDRQRQQILSGLRVSLEDPEYIANAVFDRLVYGFHPYGMPQTGTPQTINAITRDDLVAFHKKYFAPNNAILAIVGDVTADEALAEAKKVFGDWERHDVPAVTFIDPPEPTRRVIVVNKPDAVQTELRVGHIGVPRKSPDYMALNLAVRILGGEGSNRLHQVLRTERGLTYGAQASFDTLKWSGDIEAETNTRSEATGEVLRLIVDEFWRLQRDRVGERELADAKAYLTGSFPLTIETPDQIAMQVLNVIFYDLPLEHLQTFRERVNAVTVDDVQRVARLYLKPDHLSVVLVGNAAAFTTQLQGVGFGKYETVELANLDLTAADFKQGKTAVGGAGQAGEAGRAGKAGAGGVGAERARPHTVAYRSAQQQSVAQPPAPAITPAENEKAKTLLDRVLAAKGGLEKLRGIKTITAATKAPVTDRNGAPAQVLTTTYLQYPNRVRVEERLGDATRQTVYDGERAWLRDPQGAVHEADVNRLRDFETSFRRDTISMLLAAANGTIRARLLPDVKDDAGKLYHALELSGNGLEPVVLSIDPQSGLIAKQTFVAGGPGGQLIEERFSDYRGVDGIQVPFTTTAFGSGRQLGERQVTSITFNAPIDPALFKRPSP
;
A
#
# COMPACT_ATOMS: atom_id res chain seq x y z
N MET A 1 -28.49 -42.29 -83.19
CA MET A 1 -28.05 -43.68 -83.02
C MET A 1 -27.66 -43.94 -81.62
N ALA A 2 -28.52 -44.59 -80.89
CA ALA A 2 -28.17 -45.28 -79.65
C ALA A 2 -27.27 -46.48 -79.98
N PRO A 3 -26.68 -47.27 -79.11
CA PRO A 3 -27.22 -47.72 -77.83
C PRO A 3 -26.25 -47.99 -76.60
N ARG A 4 -26.91 -48.23 -75.50
CA ARG A 4 -26.73 -49.33 -74.54
C ARG A 4 -25.64 -49.25 -73.50
N ARG A 5 -26.02 -49.08 -72.21
CA ARG A 5 -26.35 -50.08 -71.15
C ARG A 5 -25.15 -50.90 -70.64
N CYS A 6 -24.82 -50.68 -69.37
CA CYS A 6 -24.69 -51.66 -68.31
C CYS A 6 -24.12 -50.85 -67.11
N GLY A 7 -24.66 -50.65 -65.99
CA GLY A 7 -25.31 -51.54 -65.06
C GLY A 7 -24.29 -52.26 -64.19
N LEU A 8 -23.87 -51.62 -63.11
CA LEU A 8 -23.46 -52.37 -61.93
C LEU A 8 -23.76 -51.51 -60.65
N LEU A 9 -24.80 -51.91 -60.05
CA LEU A 9 -25.05 -51.77 -58.65
C LEU A 9 -23.85 -52.40 -57.90
N LEU A 10 -23.23 -51.74 -56.92
CA LEU A 10 -23.01 -52.32 -55.59
C LEU A 10 -22.25 -51.33 -54.67
N SER A 11 -22.83 -51.25 -53.49
CA SER A 11 -22.18 -50.87 -52.24
C SER A 11 -21.81 -49.39 -52.06
N VAL A 12 -22.81 -48.58 -51.95
CA VAL A 12 -22.76 -47.50 -50.98
C VAL A 12 -22.67 -48.16 -49.61
N SER A 13 -21.49 -48.58 -49.22
CA SER A 13 -21.16 -48.78 -47.84
C SER A 13 -21.24 -47.43 -47.21
N LEU A 14 -22.24 -47.27 -46.40
CA LEU A 14 -22.34 -46.24 -45.39
C LEU A 14 -21.07 -46.17 -44.53
N CYS A 15 -20.10 -45.42 -44.96
CA CYS A 15 -19.19 -44.73 -44.04
C CYS A 15 -19.85 -43.41 -43.65
N LEU A 16 -20.99 -43.50 -43.04
CA LEU A 16 -21.48 -42.55 -42.06
C LEU A 16 -20.70 -42.75 -40.77
N CYS A 17 -19.39 -42.85 -40.86
CA CYS A 17 -18.51 -42.54 -39.75
C CYS A 17 -18.51 -41.03 -39.67
N GLY A 18 -19.32 -40.55 -38.76
CA GLY A 18 -19.27 -39.29 -38.11
C GLY A 18 -18.16 -38.38 -38.62
N ALA A 19 -18.46 -37.48 -39.50
CA ALA A 19 -17.96 -36.15 -39.39
C ALA A 19 -18.57 -35.63 -38.07
N SER A 20 -18.14 -36.23 -36.95
CA SER A 20 -18.03 -35.51 -35.69
C SER A 20 -17.30 -34.26 -36.09
N GLY A 21 -18.02 -33.15 -36.17
CA GLY A 21 -17.42 -31.86 -36.23
C GLY A 21 -16.38 -31.87 -35.13
N VAL A 22 -15.12 -31.98 -35.50
CA VAL A 22 -14.04 -31.47 -34.70
C VAL A 22 -14.37 -30.00 -34.64
N SER A 23 -15.21 -29.65 -33.65
CA SER A 23 -15.26 -28.30 -33.15
C SER A 23 -13.81 -27.97 -32.95
N ALA A 24 -13.28 -27.12 -33.81
CA ALA A 24 -11.95 -26.57 -33.61
C ALA A 24 -11.99 -26.09 -32.18
N GLN A 25 -11.39 -26.85 -31.26
CA GLN A 25 -11.13 -26.39 -29.94
C GLN A 25 -10.39 -25.09 -30.17
N THR A 26 -11.07 -24.01 -29.92
CA THR A 26 -10.46 -22.69 -29.84
C THR A 26 -9.24 -22.90 -28.95
N ARG A 27 -8.04 -22.85 -29.56
CA ARG A 27 -6.80 -22.94 -28.80
C ARG A 27 -6.88 -21.90 -27.71
N TRP A 28 -7.04 -22.37 -26.49
CA TRP A 28 -7.05 -21.50 -25.33
C TRP A 28 -5.90 -21.94 -24.41
N PRO A 29 -5.11 -20.99 -23.95
CA PRO A 29 -5.14 -19.56 -24.28
C PRO A 29 -4.70 -19.29 -25.73
N SER A 30 -5.27 -18.26 -26.36
CA SER A 30 -4.83 -17.84 -27.71
C SER A 30 -3.35 -17.45 -27.66
N GLU A 31 -2.57 -17.87 -28.65
CA GLU A 31 -1.13 -17.53 -28.74
C GLU A 31 -0.89 -16.02 -28.91
N THR A 32 -1.90 -15.29 -29.24
CA THR A 32 -1.87 -13.82 -29.34
C THR A 32 -2.89 -13.21 -28.39
N PRO A 33 -2.53 -12.15 -27.67
CA PRO A 33 -3.49 -11.41 -26.85
C PRO A 33 -4.71 -11.01 -27.67
N PRO A 34 -5.91 -10.98 -27.09
CA PRO A 34 -7.09 -10.46 -27.78
C PRO A 34 -6.80 -9.02 -28.23
N ARG A 35 -7.24 -8.68 -29.44
CA ARG A 35 -7.11 -7.29 -29.90
C ARG A 35 -7.87 -6.38 -28.96
N PRO A 36 -7.25 -5.29 -28.49
CA PRO A 36 -7.95 -4.33 -27.65
C PRO A 36 -9.18 -3.82 -28.39
N LEU A 37 -10.33 -3.82 -27.71
CA LEU A 37 -11.50 -3.15 -28.22
C LEU A 37 -11.23 -1.64 -28.28
N PRO A 38 -11.89 -0.90 -29.18
CA PRO A 38 -11.84 0.55 -29.14
C PRO A 38 -12.22 1.04 -27.74
N ALA A 39 -11.39 1.90 -27.16
CA ALA A 39 -11.67 2.45 -25.85
C ALA A 39 -13.01 3.19 -25.88
N ARG A 40 -13.93 2.82 -24.99
CA ARG A 40 -15.19 3.55 -24.84
C ARG A 40 -14.89 4.99 -24.46
N GLU A 41 -15.68 5.91 -25.01
CA GLU A 41 -15.61 7.29 -24.59
C GLU A 41 -16.18 7.41 -23.16
N VAL A 42 -15.31 7.66 -22.21
CA VAL A 42 -15.68 7.96 -20.83
C VAL A 42 -15.58 9.46 -20.63
N LYS A 43 -16.68 10.09 -20.32
CA LYS A 43 -16.77 11.52 -20.04
C LYS A 43 -16.80 11.71 -18.52
N PHE A 44 -16.04 12.68 -18.05
CA PHE A 44 -16.13 13.08 -16.65
C PHE A 44 -17.54 13.67 -16.41
N PRO A 45 -18.24 13.32 -15.31
CA PRO A 45 -19.56 13.86 -15.02
C PRO A 45 -19.53 15.37 -14.92
N PRO A 46 -20.59 16.07 -15.37
CA PRO A 46 -20.69 17.52 -15.22
C PRO A 46 -20.75 17.87 -13.74
N TYR A 47 -20.11 18.95 -13.36
CA TYR A 47 -20.11 19.46 -11.99
C TYR A 47 -20.37 20.96 -11.94
N GLN A 48 -20.91 21.41 -10.82
CA GLN A 48 -21.23 22.81 -10.54
C GLN A 48 -20.33 23.29 -9.40
N VAL A 49 -19.86 24.52 -9.51
CA VAL A 49 -19.10 25.23 -8.46
C VAL A 49 -19.85 26.48 -8.08
N GLN A 50 -20.19 26.60 -6.81
CA GLN A 50 -20.83 27.79 -6.25
C GLN A 50 -20.05 28.25 -5.01
N THR A 51 -19.85 29.56 -4.90
CA THR A 51 -19.28 30.17 -3.72
C THR A 51 -20.39 30.71 -2.83
N LEU A 52 -20.46 30.28 -1.58
CA LEU A 52 -21.40 30.79 -0.60
C LEU A 52 -21.02 32.22 -0.16
N PRO A 53 -21.95 33.00 0.41
CA PRO A 53 -21.67 34.38 0.81
C PRO A 53 -20.50 34.56 1.79
N ASN A 54 -20.23 33.54 2.60
CA ASN A 54 -19.10 33.50 3.53
C ASN A 54 -17.77 33.10 2.88
N GLY A 55 -17.76 32.80 1.57
CA GLY A 55 -16.56 32.45 0.81
C GLY A 55 -16.27 30.98 0.66
N LEU A 56 -17.06 30.08 1.26
CA LEU A 56 -16.92 28.64 1.07
C LEU A 56 -17.21 28.27 -0.40
N GLN A 57 -16.27 27.62 -1.05
CA GLN A 57 -16.49 27.05 -2.39
C GLN A 57 -17.14 25.68 -2.26
N VAL A 58 -18.33 25.51 -2.82
CA VAL A 58 -19.07 24.24 -2.83
C VAL A 58 -19.07 23.69 -4.24
N VAL A 59 -18.68 22.44 -4.37
CA VAL A 59 -18.68 21.68 -5.63
C VAL A 59 -19.69 20.56 -5.53
N VAL A 60 -20.58 20.45 -6.50
CA VAL A 60 -21.59 19.40 -6.55
C VAL A 60 -21.42 18.59 -7.82
N VAL A 61 -21.37 17.27 -7.69
CA VAL A 61 -21.35 16.31 -8.78
C VAL A 61 -22.45 15.29 -8.56
N LEU A 62 -23.35 15.17 -9.51
CA LEU A 62 -24.44 14.20 -9.43
C LEU A 62 -23.94 12.82 -9.86
N HIS A 63 -24.16 11.80 -9.02
CA HIS A 63 -23.77 10.42 -9.28
C HIS A 63 -24.80 9.49 -8.66
N HIS A 64 -25.76 9.05 -9.46
CA HIS A 64 -26.95 8.30 -9.01
C HIS A 64 -26.83 6.77 -9.15
N GLU A 65 -25.63 6.26 -9.47
CA GLU A 65 -25.42 4.82 -9.65
C GLU A 65 -25.45 4.05 -8.32
N GLN A 66 -25.16 4.74 -7.23
CA GLN A 66 -25.19 4.19 -5.87
C GLN A 66 -25.93 5.15 -4.94
N PRO A 67 -26.75 4.68 -3.99
CA PRO A 67 -27.48 5.53 -3.05
C PRO A 67 -26.57 6.02 -1.92
N ALA A 68 -25.41 6.60 -2.27
CA ALA A 68 -24.39 7.06 -1.35
C ALA A 68 -23.97 8.50 -1.72
N VAL A 69 -23.54 9.25 -0.71
CA VAL A 69 -23.03 10.62 -0.85
C VAL A 69 -21.66 10.68 -0.18
N SER A 70 -20.66 11.06 -0.96
CA SER A 70 -19.33 11.41 -0.46
C SER A 70 -19.23 12.92 -0.29
N THR A 71 -18.83 13.35 0.90
CA THR A 71 -18.54 14.75 1.21
C THR A 71 -17.07 14.88 1.58
N ARG A 72 -16.36 15.81 0.92
CA ARG A 72 -14.95 16.11 1.19
C ARG A 72 -14.76 17.58 1.43
N LEU A 73 -14.25 17.93 2.59
CA LEU A 73 -13.84 19.29 2.91
C LEU A 73 -12.31 19.38 2.88
N LEU A 74 -11.79 20.33 2.08
CA LEU A 74 -10.38 20.68 2.07
C LEU A 74 -10.19 22.05 2.71
N ILE A 75 -9.19 22.18 3.56
CA ILE A 75 -8.67 23.45 4.08
C ILE A 75 -7.33 23.70 3.41
N ARG A 76 -7.12 24.89 2.81
CA ARG A 76 -5.87 25.24 2.13
C ARG A 76 -4.77 25.60 3.12
N ALA A 77 -4.44 24.64 3.98
CA ALA A 77 -3.32 24.67 4.93
C ALA A 77 -2.95 23.24 5.29
N GLY A 78 -1.70 22.90 5.18
CA GLY A 78 -1.14 21.59 5.51
C GLY A 78 0.21 21.74 6.19
N GLY A 79 1.06 20.71 6.10
CA GLY A 79 2.39 20.72 6.70
C GLY A 79 3.27 21.87 6.21
N SER A 80 3.06 22.38 4.99
CA SER A 80 3.75 23.58 4.50
C SER A 80 3.41 24.86 5.28
N SER A 81 2.37 24.82 6.09
CA SER A 81 1.95 25.92 6.97
C SER A 81 2.44 25.79 8.40
N ASP A 82 3.20 24.74 8.70
CA ASP A 82 3.75 24.51 10.05
C ASP A 82 4.77 25.59 10.42
N PRO A 83 4.70 26.15 11.60
CA PRO A 83 5.72 27.10 12.07
C PRO A 83 7.07 26.41 12.27
N ASN A 84 8.16 27.16 12.15
CA ASN A 84 9.49 26.68 12.49
C ASN A 84 9.52 26.08 13.90
N GLY A 85 10.11 24.88 14.04
CA GLY A 85 10.17 24.14 15.29
C GLY A 85 8.88 23.40 15.70
N LYS A 86 7.83 23.48 14.90
CA LYS A 86 6.53 22.81 15.11
C LYS A 86 6.12 21.92 13.92
N LEU A 87 7.10 21.36 13.21
CA LEU A 87 6.83 20.44 12.10
C LEU A 87 5.95 19.29 12.58
N GLY A 88 4.94 18.95 11.80
CA GLY A 88 3.90 17.97 12.11
C GLY A 88 2.67 18.55 12.82
N LEU A 89 2.62 19.89 13.02
CA LEU A 89 1.47 20.54 13.68
C LEU A 89 0.18 20.35 12.88
N ALA A 90 0.19 20.60 11.58
CA ALA A 90 -0.98 20.39 10.70
C ALA A 90 -1.46 18.95 10.74
N ARG A 91 -0.53 17.99 10.71
CA ARG A 91 -0.85 16.56 10.77
C ARG A 91 -1.49 16.18 12.10
N LEU A 92 -0.90 16.61 13.22
CA LEU A 92 -1.47 16.35 14.54
C LEU A 92 -2.84 17.04 14.71
N ALA A 93 -2.99 18.30 14.26
CA ALA A 93 -4.25 19.01 14.30
C ALA A 93 -5.35 18.28 13.51
N ALA A 94 -5.04 17.87 12.27
CA ALA A 94 -5.98 17.15 11.43
C ALA A 94 -6.36 15.78 12.00
N SER A 95 -5.42 15.03 12.58
CA SER A 95 -5.68 13.72 13.20
C SER A 95 -6.53 13.80 14.49
N LEU A 96 -6.79 15.01 14.98
CA LEU A 96 -7.60 15.25 16.18
C LEU A 96 -9.02 15.73 15.84
N LEU A 97 -9.33 16.01 14.58
CA LEU A 97 -10.64 16.55 14.20
C LEU A 97 -11.79 15.54 14.41
N ASP A 98 -11.51 14.26 14.26
CA ASP A 98 -12.43 13.15 14.52
C ASP A 98 -12.31 12.56 15.94
N GLN A 99 -11.44 13.16 16.79
CA GLN A 99 -11.20 12.72 18.16
C GLN A 99 -12.00 13.52 19.21
N GLY A 100 -13.19 13.96 18.82
CA GLY A 100 -14.14 14.68 19.65
C GLY A 100 -14.29 16.15 19.28
N THR A 101 -15.51 16.62 19.48
CA THR A 101 -15.91 18.03 19.30
C THR A 101 -16.29 18.62 20.65
N THR A 102 -16.67 19.89 20.67
CA THR A 102 -17.23 20.53 21.89
C THR A 102 -18.57 19.94 22.31
N THR A 103 -19.24 19.18 21.41
CA THR A 103 -20.57 18.61 21.63
C THR A 103 -20.56 17.08 21.77
N LYS A 104 -19.55 16.40 21.25
CA LYS A 104 -19.44 14.93 21.23
C LYS A 104 -18.02 14.46 21.54
N SER A 105 -17.91 13.40 22.32
CA SER A 105 -16.64 12.68 22.50
C SER A 105 -16.22 11.93 21.23
N ALA A 106 -14.98 11.44 21.17
CA ALA A 106 -14.47 10.59 20.09
C ALA A 106 -15.34 9.33 19.92
N THR A 107 -15.73 8.69 21.03
CA THR A 107 -16.58 7.49 21.01
C THR A 107 -17.97 7.80 20.45
N GLU A 108 -18.60 8.91 20.90
CA GLU A 108 -19.92 9.30 20.39
C GLU A 108 -19.90 9.67 18.90
N LEU A 109 -18.80 10.22 18.39
CA LEU A 109 -18.63 10.44 16.94
C LEU A 109 -18.51 9.11 16.19
N ALA A 110 -17.67 8.19 16.68
CA ALA A 110 -17.50 6.87 16.09
C ALA A 110 -18.81 6.07 16.09
N ASP A 111 -19.52 6.02 17.23
CA ASP A 111 -20.82 5.34 17.34
C ASP A 111 -21.87 5.97 16.41
N ALA A 112 -21.87 7.29 16.25
CA ALA A 112 -22.83 7.97 15.40
C ALA A 112 -22.61 7.69 13.91
N ILE A 113 -21.35 7.63 13.44
CA ILE A 113 -21.06 7.30 12.03
C ILE A 113 -21.28 5.81 11.76
N ASP A 114 -20.93 4.93 12.69
CA ASP A 114 -21.16 3.49 12.56
C ASP A 114 -22.67 3.16 12.56
N PHE A 115 -23.46 3.86 13.37
CA PHE A 115 -24.92 3.69 13.42
C PHE A 115 -25.60 3.96 12.08
N ILE A 116 -25.12 4.94 11.31
CA ILE A 116 -25.66 5.27 9.98
C ILE A 116 -24.96 4.52 8.85
N GLY A 117 -24.07 3.56 9.18
CA GLY A 117 -23.33 2.79 8.18
C GLY A 117 -22.39 3.65 7.33
N GLY A 118 -21.92 4.75 7.86
CA GLY A 118 -21.00 5.67 7.19
C GLY A 118 -19.54 5.36 7.48
N ALA A 119 -18.66 6.14 6.84
CA ALA A 119 -17.24 6.16 7.13
C ALA A 119 -16.73 7.60 7.12
N MET A 120 -15.77 7.88 8.00
CA MET A 120 -15.11 9.18 8.07
C MET A 120 -13.59 9.03 8.16
N SER A 121 -12.87 10.03 7.70
CA SER A 121 -11.42 10.12 7.87
C SER A 121 -10.96 11.56 7.83
N THR A 122 -9.92 11.85 8.59
CA THR A 122 -9.30 13.17 8.65
C THR A 122 -7.78 13.05 8.49
N GLY A 123 -7.14 14.12 8.00
CA GLY A 123 -5.70 14.11 7.84
C GLY A 123 -5.17 15.40 7.24
N ALA A 124 -3.85 15.48 7.12
CA ALA A 124 -3.16 16.57 6.45
C ALA A 124 -2.12 16.04 5.45
N GLY A 125 -2.08 16.67 4.29
CA GLY A 125 -0.99 16.57 3.34
C GLY A 125 -0.07 17.78 3.43
N THR A 126 0.75 17.94 2.40
CA THR A 126 1.71 19.05 2.32
C THR A 126 1.04 20.42 2.32
N ASP A 127 0.03 20.61 1.48
CA ASP A 127 -0.61 21.92 1.24
C ASP A 127 -2.04 22.03 1.77
N LEU A 128 -2.60 20.97 2.34
CA LEU A 128 -3.99 20.95 2.75
C LEU A 128 -4.24 20.04 3.95
N CYS A 129 -5.27 20.38 4.74
CA CYS A 129 -5.96 19.43 5.63
C CYS A 129 -7.26 19.01 4.96
N TYR A 130 -7.71 17.79 5.29
CA TYR A 130 -8.93 17.23 4.73
C TYR A 130 -9.77 16.51 5.78
N LEU A 131 -11.07 16.56 5.55
CA LEU A 131 -12.06 15.74 6.25
C LEU A 131 -12.91 15.07 5.17
N ASN A 132 -13.05 13.76 5.24
CA ASN A 132 -13.85 12.98 4.32
C ASN A 132 -14.95 12.27 5.07
N MET A 133 -16.10 12.20 4.48
CA MET A 133 -17.22 11.44 4.99
C MET A 133 -18.01 10.83 3.82
N ILE A 134 -18.34 9.56 3.94
CA ILE A 134 -19.25 8.87 3.03
C ILE A 134 -20.39 8.28 3.83
N VAL A 135 -21.61 8.53 3.38
CA VAL A 135 -22.83 8.04 4.03
C VAL A 135 -23.84 7.60 2.98
N MET A 136 -24.83 6.81 3.39
CA MET A 136 -26.00 6.55 2.55
C MET A 136 -26.78 7.84 2.37
N LYS A 137 -27.51 7.97 1.23
CA LYS A 137 -28.32 9.14 0.88
C LYS A 137 -29.22 9.59 2.02
N ASP A 138 -29.93 8.67 2.66
CA ASP A 138 -30.88 8.96 3.74
C ASP A 138 -30.20 9.57 4.98
N SER A 139 -28.88 9.44 5.10
CA SER A 139 -28.09 9.97 6.21
C SER A 139 -27.26 11.20 5.80
N PHE A 140 -27.45 11.76 4.59
CA PHE A 140 -26.65 12.86 4.05
C PHE A 140 -26.65 14.08 4.98
N GLU A 141 -27.82 14.54 5.45
CA GLU A 141 -27.95 15.66 6.37
C GLU A 141 -27.17 15.44 7.67
N THR A 142 -27.30 14.24 8.26
CA THR A 142 -26.59 13.86 9.48
C THR A 142 -25.07 13.86 9.26
N GLY A 143 -24.61 13.23 8.17
CA GLY A 143 -23.19 13.17 7.84
C GLY A 143 -22.59 14.57 7.61
N LEU A 144 -23.26 15.43 6.84
CA LEU A 144 -22.77 16.77 6.58
C LEU A 144 -22.74 17.65 7.85
N SER A 145 -23.73 17.47 8.74
CA SER A 145 -23.75 18.13 10.05
C SER A 145 -22.59 17.69 10.94
N MET A 146 -22.28 16.39 10.97
CA MET A 146 -21.11 15.88 11.69
C MET A 146 -19.79 16.41 11.11
N LEU A 147 -19.66 16.44 9.78
CA LEU A 147 -18.49 17.01 9.10
C LEU A 147 -18.28 18.48 9.51
N SER A 148 -19.37 19.28 9.58
CA SER A 148 -19.31 20.67 10.03
C SER A 148 -18.88 20.80 11.50
N ASP A 149 -19.42 19.97 12.39
CA ASP A 149 -19.08 20.01 13.81
C ASP A 149 -17.59 19.69 14.03
N MET A 150 -17.09 18.62 13.40
CA MET A 150 -15.67 18.25 13.45
C MET A 150 -14.77 19.35 12.86
N THR A 151 -15.22 20.02 11.80
CA THR A 151 -14.44 21.09 11.14
C THR A 151 -14.36 22.35 12.00
N ARG A 152 -15.46 22.71 12.63
CA ARG A 152 -15.64 24.04 13.27
C ARG A 152 -15.38 24.04 14.76
N HIS A 153 -15.63 22.91 15.43
CA HIS A 153 -15.66 22.81 16.89
C HIS A 153 -14.83 21.65 17.46
N PRO A 154 -13.61 21.36 16.97
CA PRO A 154 -12.81 20.29 17.53
C PRO A 154 -12.46 20.59 18.99
N ALA A 155 -12.55 19.56 19.86
CA ALA A 155 -12.31 19.71 21.30
C ALA A 155 -10.82 19.88 21.64
N PHE A 156 -9.93 19.29 20.86
CA PHE A 156 -8.50 19.17 21.18
C PHE A 156 -8.27 18.77 22.65
N ALA A 157 -8.96 17.70 23.07
CA ALA A 157 -8.86 17.18 24.43
C ALA A 157 -7.43 16.71 24.71
N GLN A 158 -6.87 17.06 25.90
CA GLN A 158 -5.48 16.76 26.21
C GLN A 158 -5.18 15.26 26.15
N GLN A 159 -6.09 14.41 26.59
CA GLN A 159 -5.94 12.95 26.53
C GLN A 159 -5.78 12.45 25.09
N GLU A 160 -6.56 12.99 24.15
CA GLU A 160 -6.49 12.61 22.74
C GLU A 160 -5.23 13.16 22.07
N ILE A 161 -4.80 14.37 22.45
CA ILE A 161 -3.52 14.93 22.00
C ILE A 161 -2.38 14.00 22.43
N ASP A 162 -2.35 13.57 23.67
CA ASP A 162 -1.28 12.71 24.18
C ASP A 162 -1.31 11.33 23.51
N ARG A 163 -2.50 10.77 23.28
CA ARG A 163 -2.68 9.51 22.58
C ARG A 163 -2.20 9.59 21.12
N GLN A 164 -2.64 10.61 20.36
CA GLN A 164 -2.23 10.81 18.96
C GLN A 164 -0.72 11.11 18.85
N ARG A 165 -0.18 11.92 19.77
CA ARG A 165 1.25 12.18 19.85
C ARG A 165 2.05 10.88 20.00
N GLN A 166 1.67 10.00 20.92
CA GLN A 166 2.35 8.72 21.12
C GLN A 166 2.24 7.82 19.89
N GLN A 167 1.12 7.84 19.20
CA GLN A 167 0.93 7.10 17.97
C GLN A 167 1.85 7.61 16.86
N ILE A 168 1.95 8.94 16.66
CA ILE A 168 2.86 9.56 15.69
C ILE A 168 4.32 9.24 16.04
N LEU A 169 4.73 9.38 17.30
CA LEU A 169 6.10 9.08 17.73
C LEU A 169 6.46 7.60 17.54
N SER A 170 5.52 6.71 17.78
CA SER A 170 5.70 5.27 17.54
C SER A 170 5.84 4.96 16.06
N GLY A 171 5.02 5.59 15.22
CA GLY A 171 5.11 5.48 13.76
C GLY A 171 6.44 6.03 13.23
N LEU A 172 6.87 7.20 13.68
CA LEU A 172 8.17 7.79 13.31
C LEU A 172 9.35 6.88 13.66
N ARG A 173 9.31 6.22 14.83
CA ARG A 173 10.38 5.29 15.23
C ARG A 173 10.49 4.11 14.26
N VAL A 174 9.37 3.56 13.81
CA VAL A 174 9.34 2.48 12.82
C VAL A 174 9.82 3.01 11.46
N SER A 175 9.33 4.17 11.02
CA SER A 175 9.70 4.76 9.73
C SER A 175 11.19 5.11 9.63
N LEU A 176 11.82 5.54 10.73
CA LEU A 176 13.26 5.86 10.76
C LEU A 176 14.17 4.60 10.72
N GLU A 177 13.62 3.40 10.81
CA GLU A 177 14.35 2.15 10.55
C GLU A 177 14.20 1.67 9.10
N ASP A 178 13.25 2.22 8.36
CA ASP A 178 12.97 1.86 6.96
C ASP A 178 13.86 2.64 5.99
N PRO A 179 14.75 1.98 5.23
CA PRO A 179 15.64 2.64 4.28
C PRO A 179 14.90 3.43 3.21
N GLU A 180 13.72 2.97 2.78
CA GLU A 180 12.90 3.64 1.77
C GLU A 180 12.38 4.99 2.29
N TYR A 181 11.82 5.01 3.50
CA TYR A 181 11.37 6.24 4.15
C TYR A 181 12.51 7.25 4.33
N ILE A 182 13.67 6.75 4.77
CA ILE A 182 14.87 7.59 4.97
C ILE A 182 15.31 8.19 3.64
N ALA A 183 15.36 7.38 2.57
CA ALA A 183 15.78 7.84 1.26
C ALA A 183 14.85 8.93 0.73
N ASN A 184 13.53 8.77 0.84
CA ASN A 184 12.53 9.76 0.45
C ASN A 184 12.70 11.07 1.24
N ALA A 185 12.76 10.99 2.58
CA ALA A 185 12.85 12.17 3.43
C ALA A 185 14.16 12.97 3.21
N VAL A 186 15.28 12.28 2.98
CA VAL A 186 16.56 12.91 2.65
C VAL A 186 16.53 13.50 1.24
N PHE A 187 15.88 12.83 0.28
CA PHE A 187 15.75 13.32 -1.08
C PHE A 187 14.90 14.59 -1.15
N ASP A 188 13.73 14.62 -0.52
CA ASP A 188 12.90 15.81 -0.45
C ASP A 188 13.69 16.98 0.14
N ARG A 189 14.37 16.73 1.28
CA ARG A 189 15.18 17.75 1.94
C ARG A 189 16.36 18.22 1.08
N LEU A 190 16.95 17.34 0.29
CA LEU A 190 18.06 17.66 -0.61
C LEU A 190 17.60 18.51 -1.81
N VAL A 191 16.45 18.16 -2.40
CA VAL A 191 15.90 18.82 -3.58
C VAL A 191 15.25 20.15 -3.24
N TYR A 192 14.40 20.19 -2.22
CA TYR A 192 13.66 21.39 -1.85
C TYR A 192 14.40 22.31 -0.86
N GLY A 193 15.51 21.86 -0.29
CA GLY A 193 16.27 22.65 0.68
C GLY A 193 15.43 22.96 1.94
N PHE A 194 15.36 24.22 2.34
CA PHE A 194 14.54 24.70 3.46
C PHE A 194 13.16 25.19 3.02
N HIS A 195 12.77 24.98 1.77
CA HIS A 195 11.39 25.13 1.36
C HIS A 195 10.52 24.15 2.19
N PRO A 196 9.30 24.52 2.60
CA PRO A 196 8.44 23.62 3.39
C PRO A 196 8.26 22.22 2.81
N TYR A 197 8.32 22.05 1.49
CA TYR A 197 8.21 20.75 0.84
C TYR A 197 9.39 19.80 1.13
N GLY A 198 10.56 20.36 1.46
CA GLY A 198 11.71 19.56 1.87
C GLY A 198 11.72 19.22 3.36
N MET A 199 10.77 19.72 4.13
CA MET A 199 10.72 19.46 5.57
C MET A 199 9.87 18.22 5.88
N PRO A 200 10.21 17.42 6.91
CA PRO A 200 9.45 16.23 7.25
C PRO A 200 8.02 16.57 7.68
N GLN A 201 7.05 16.26 6.83
CA GLN A 201 5.62 16.59 7.03
C GLN A 201 5.01 15.88 8.27
N THR A 202 5.57 14.76 8.68
CA THR A 202 5.18 14.05 9.91
C THR A 202 5.80 14.68 11.16
N GLY A 203 6.72 15.65 10.98
CA GLY A 203 7.53 16.20 12.04
C GLY A 203 8.73 15.32 12.40
N THR A 204 9.40 15.71 13.46
CA THR A 204 10.47 14.95 14.12
C THR A 204 10.05 14.63 15.56
N PRO A 205 10.70 13.68 16.24
CA PRO A 205 10.39 13.43 17.66
C PRO A 205 10.47 14.69 18.53
N GLN A 206 11.40 15.58 18.23
CA GLN A 206 11.60 16.85 18.95
C GLN A 206 10.43 17.81 18.69
N THR A 207 10.05 18.02 17.40
CA THR A 207 8.98 18.97 17.04
C THR A 207 7.62 18.48 17.50
N ILE A 208 7.31 17.17 17.37
CA ILE A 208 6.05 16.57 17.82
C ILE A 208 5.87 16.69 19.33
N ASN A 209 6.95 16.49 20.11
CA ASN A 209 6.92 16.70 21.57
C ASN A 209 6.77 18.17 21.96
N ALA A 210 7.24 19.09 21.14
CA ALA A 210 7.14 20.53 21.38
C ALA A 210 5.77 21.13 21.10
N ILE A 211 4.88 20.43 20.34
CA ILE A 211 3.55 20.93 20.01
C ILE A 211 2.67 20.91 21.26
N THR A 212 2.03 22.04 21.55
CA THR A 212 1.09 22.21 22.68
C THR A 212 -0.35 22.25 22.18
N ARG A 213 -1.32 22.14 23.10
CA ARG A 213 -2.73 22.36 22.80
C ARG A 213 -2.99 23.76 22.22
N ASP A 214 -2.32 24.77 22.75
CA ASP A 214 -2.48 26.15 22.29
C ASP A 214 -1.98 26.32 20.85
N ASP A 215 -0.93 25.60 20.44
CA ASP A 215 -0.46 25.59 19.04
C ASP A 215 -1.55 25.02 18.12
N LEU A 216 -2.23 23.93 18.53
CA LEU A 216 -3.31 23.29 17.77
C LEU A 216 -4.52 24.22 17.62
N VAL A 217 -4.94 24.86 18.71
CA VAL A 217 -6.02 25.84 18.71
C VAL A 217 -5.68 27.06 17.83
N ALA A 218 -4.42 27.54 17.93
CA ALA A 218 -3.97 28.67 17.14
C ALA A 218 -3.92 28.33 15.63
N PHE A 219 -3.44 27.13 15.28
CA PHE A 219 -3.44 26.64 13.90
C PHE A 219 -4.86 26.54 13.34
N HIS A 220 -5.77 25.89 14.08
CA HIS A 220 -7.16 25.77 13.69
C HIS A 220 -7.80 27.15 13.51
N LYS A 221 -7.70 28.04 14.50
CA LYS A 221 -8.26 29.39 14.42
C LYS A 221 -7.71 30.21 13.25
N LYS A 222 -6.44 29.97 12.87
CA LYS A 222 -5.78 30.74 11.80
C LYS A 222 -6.20 30.28 10.42
N TYR A 223 -6.39 28.99 10.18
CA TYR A 223 -6.53 28.41 8.85
C TYR A 223 -7.90 27.84 8.54
N PHE A 224 -8.69 27.44 9.55
CA PHE A 224 -10.01 26.87 9.35
C PHE A 224 -11.05 27.97 9.21
N ALA A 225 -11.22 28.43 7.98
CA ALA A 225 -12.15 29.47 7.60
C ALA A 225 -12.88 29.09 6.31
N PRO A 226 -14.16 29.50 6.11
CA PRO A 226 -14.90 29.13 4.92
C PRO A 226 -14.27 29.68 3.64
N ASN A 227 -13.69 30.86 3.66
CA ASN A 227 -12.97 31.44 2.52
C ASN A 227 -11.59 30.81 2.26
N ASN A 228 -11.15 29.87 3.09
CA ASN A 228 -9.96 29.03 2.90
C ASN A 228 -10.32 27.57 2.65
N ALA A 229 -11.61 27.26 2.44
CA ALA A 229 -12.11 25.91 2.34
C ALA A 229 -12.79 25.63 0.99
N ILE A 230 -12.78 24.34 0.60
CA ILE A 230 -13.52 23.81 -0.54
C ILE A 230 -14.28 22.57 -0.06
N LEU A 231 -15.59 22.52 -0.29
CA LEU A 231 -16.46 21.40 0.02
C LEU A 231 -16.90 20.73 -1.29
N ALA A 232 -16.57 19.47 -1.49
CA ALA A 232 -17.15 18.66 -2.56
C ALA A 232 -18.27 17.77 -1.99
N ILE A 233 -19.41 17.72 -2.69
CA ILE A 233 -20.55 16.86 -2.43
C ILE A 233 -20.79 16.04 -3.71
N VAL A 234 -20.58 14.75 -3.66
CA VAL A 234 -20.66 13.86 -4.83
C VAL A 234 -21.52 12.64 -4.49
N GLY A 235 -22.55 12.39 -5.26
CA GLY A 235 -23.39 11.21 -5.02
C GLY A 235 -24.84 11.37 -5.44
N ASP A 236 -25.71 10.57 -4.82
CA ASP A 236 -27.13 10.53 -5.12
C ASP A 236 -27.91 11.65 -4.40
N VAL A 237 -27.65 12.87 -4.84
CA VAL A 237 -28.33 14.11 -4.40
C VAL A 237 -28.66 14.98 -5.61
N THR A 238 -29.59 15.91 -5.45
CA THR A 238 -29.77 16.99 -6.41
C THR A 238 -28.82 18.16 -6.11
N ALA A 239 -28.53 18.98 -7.11
CA ALA A 239 -27.68 20.15 -6.89
C ALA A 239 -28.30 21.15 -5.88
N ASP A 240 -29.61 21.37 -5.97
CA ASP A 240 -30.35 22.28 -5.08
C ASP A 240 -30.35 21.75 -3.64
N GLU A 241 -30.56 20.45 -3.43
CA GLU A 241 -30.51 19.79 -2.13
C GLU A 241 -29.11 19.92 -1.50
N ALA A 242 -28.04 19.58 -2.28
CA ALA A 242 -26.67 19.67 -1.82
C ALA A 242 -26.26 21.09 -1.42
N LEU A 243 -26.63 22.09 -2.24
CA LEU A 243 -26.34 23.49 -1.98
C LEU A 243 -27.15 24.06 -0.81
N ALA A 244 -28.42 23.69 -0.69
CA ALA A 244 -29.27 24.09 0.41
C ALA A 244 -28.74 23.56 1.75
N GLU A 245 -28.36 22.28 1.79
CA GLU A 245 -27.85 21.67 3.00
C GLU A 245 -26.44 22.20 3.35
N ALA A 246 -25.56 22.40 2.36
CA ALA A 246 -24.26 23.05 2.58
C ALA A 246 -24.44 24.47 3.16
N LYS A 247 -25.39 25.25 2.65
CA LYS A 247 -25.71 26.57 3.15
C LYS A 247 -26.30 26.54 4.58
N LYS A 248 -27.17 25.58 4.88
CA LYS A 248 -27.75 25.36 6.22
C LYS A 248 -26.67 25.09 7.25
N VAL A 249 -25.70 24.21 6.93
CA VAL A 249 -24.72 23.68 7.86
C VAL A 249 -23.48 24.56 7.99
N PHE A 250 -23.05 25.23 6.90
CA PHE A 250 -21.84 26.04 6.86
C PHE A 250 -22.09 27.54 6.61
N GLY A 251 -23.34 27.99 6.36
CA GLY A 251 -23.63 29.36 5.99
C GLY A 251 -23.33 30.43 7.07
N ASP A 252 -23.39 30.04 8.33
CA ASP A 252 -23.05 30.84 9.52
C ASP A 252 -21.57 30.72 9.95
N TRP A 253 -20.75 29.90 9.22
CA TRP A 253 -19.31 29.82 9.49
C TRP A 253 -18.66 31.17 9.16
N GLU A 254 -18.11 31.83 10.16
CA GLU A 254 -17.56 33.19 10.02
C GLU A 254 -16.27 33.17 9.20
N ARG A 255 -16.23 34.03 8.20
CA ARG A 255 -15.02 34.30 7.42
C ARG A 255 -14.04 35.17 8.20
N HIS A 256 -12.75 34.95 7.98
CA HIS A 256 -11.70 35.84 8.48
C HIS A 256 -10.52 35.85 7.50
N ASP A 257 -9.60 36.81 7.69
CA ASP A 257 -8.41 36.90 6.86
C ASP A 257 -7.45 35.74 7.19
N VAL A 258 -7.14 34.95 6.16
CA VAL A 258 -6.15 33.89 6.23
C VAL A 258 -4.86 34.44 5.62
N PRO A 259 -3.74 34.47 6.37
CA PRO A 259 -2.47 34.98 5.84
C PRO A 259 -2.00 34.17 4.64
N ALA A 260 -1.55 34.85 3.60
CA ALA A 260 -0.86 34.19 2.50
C ALA A 260 0.41 33.50 3.02
N VAL A 261 0.62 32.27 2.56
CA VAL A 261 1.86 31.55 2.91
C VAL A 261 2.98 32.09 2.01
N THR A 262 4.09 32.49 2.63
CA THR A 262 5.30 32.92 1.94
C THR A 262 6.38 31.89 2.16
N PHE A 263 7.03 31.48 1.09
CA PHE A 263 8.07 30.46 1.12
C PHE A 263 9.41 31.04 0.65
N ILE A 264 10.49 30.39 1.07
CA ILE A 264 11.79 30.51 0.39
C ILE A 264 11.71 29.59 -0.83
N ASP A 265 12.07 30.10 -2.00
CA ASP A 265 12.11 29.25 -3.20
C ASP A 265 13.03 28.05 -3.00
N PRO A 266 12.72 26.89 -3.58
CA PRO A 266 13.64 25.77 -3.60
C PRO A 266 14.99 26.18 -4.22
N PRO A 267 16.11 25.60 -3.75
CA PRO A 267 17.42 25.92 -4.30
C PRO A 267 17.52 25.49 -5.77
N GLU A 268 18.36 26.16 -6.53
CA GLU A 268 18.71 25.71 -7.88
C GLU A 268 19.29 24.29 -7.83
N PRO A 269 18.99 23.44 -8.82
CA PRO A 269 19.50 22.07 -8.87
C PRO A 269 21.04 22.06 -8.83
N THR A 270 21.58 21.33 -7.88
CA THR A 270 23.02 21.12 -7.74
C THR A 270 23.32 19.63 -7.71
N ARG A 271 24.47 19.25 -8.24
CA ARG A 271 24.93 17.87 -8.19
C ARG A 271 25.43 17.54 -6.77
N ARG A 272 24.57 17.05 -5.91
CA ARG A 272 24.90 16.58 -4.55
C ARG A 272 24.61 15.10 -4.38
N VAL A 273 25.46 14.43 -3.63
CA VAL A 273 25.30 13.00 -3.31
C VAL A 273 25.36 12.85 -1.80
N ILE A 274 24.28 12.35 -1.22
CA ILE A 274 24.19 12.03 0.21
C ILE A 274 24.16 10.50 0.36
N VAL A 275 25.09 9.99 1.15
CA VAL A 275 25.14 8.58 1.55
C VAL A 275 24.73 8.48 3.01
N VAL A 276 23.58 7.90 3.28
CA VAL A 276 23.16 7.57 4.65
C VAL A 276 23.65 6.16 4.97
N ASN A 277 24.60 6.07 5.91
CA ASN A 277 25.19 4.80 6.29
C ASN A 277 24.28 4.01 7.24
N LYS A 278 23.80 2.87 6.77
CA LYS A 278 23.04 1.87 7.51
C LYS A 278 23.76 0.51 7.38
N PRO A 279 24.69 0.20 8.31
CA PRO A 279 25.63 -0.92 8.14
C PRO A 279 24.96 -2.31 8.07
N ASP A 280 23.78 -2.45 8.64
CA ASP A 280 22.98 -3.69 8.64
C ASP A 280 22.14 -3.90 7.38
N ALA A 281 22.11 -2.91 6.46
CA ALA A 281 21.36 -3.02 5.21
C ALA A 281 22.09 -3.93 4.21
N VAL A 282 21.35 -4.89 3.63
CA VAL A 282 21.84 -5.80 2.59
C VAL A 282 21.63 -5.26 1.18
N GLN A 283 20.77 -4.25 1.05
CA GLN A 283 20.49 -3.55 -0.19
C GLN A 283 20.78 -2.06 -0.04
N THR A 284 20.94 -1.37 -1.16
CA THR A 284 21.01 0.08 -1.21
C THR A 284 19.73 0.62 -1.83
N GLU A 285 19.06 1.53 -1.13
CA GLU A 285 18.00 2.37 -1.69
C GLU A 285 18.61 3.54 -2.43
N LEU A 286 18.11 3.82 -3.62
CA LEU A 286 18.57 4.91 -4.48
C LEU A 286 17.41 5.87 -4.78
N ARG A 287 17.68 7.18 -4.63
CA ARG A 287 16.83 8.26 -5.14
C ARG A 287 17.70 9.17 -5.99
N VAL A 288 17.24 9.44 -7.22
CA VAL A 288 18.00 10.21 -8.20
C VAL A 288 17.06 11.16 -8.92
N GLY A 289 17.28 12.46 -8.79
CA GLY A 289 16.36 13.42 -9.40
C GLY A 289 16.72 14.86 -9.12
N HIS A 290 15.77 15.73 -9.35
CA HIS A 290 15.92 17.18 -9.15
C HIS A 290 14.55 17.87 -9.07
N ILE A 291 14.56 19.17 -8.75
CA ILE A 291 13.37 20.02 -8.75
C ILE A 291 12.65 19.97 -10.11
N GLY A 292 11.34 19.89 -10.07
CA GLY A 292 10.44 19.88 -11.23
C GLY A 292 9.67 21.18 -11.40
N VAL A 293 8.40 21.07 -11.78
CA VAL A 293 7.51 22.23 -12.00
C VAL A 293 6.23 22.08 -11.18
N PRO A 294 5.56 23.21 -10.82
CA PRO A 294 4.28 23.15 -10.12
C PRO A 294 3.17 22.55 -11.00
N ARG A 295 2.12 22.04 -10.36
CA ARG A 295 0.96 21.40 -11.03
C ARG A 295 0.28 22.26 -12.10
N LYS A 296 0.30 23.56 -11.95
CA LYS A 296 -0.28 24.53 -12.88
C LYS A 296 0.58 24.80 -14.12
N SER A 297 1.78 24.21 -14.23
CA SER A 297 2.65 24.42 -15.38
C SER A 297 1.96 24.05 -16.71
N PRO A 298 2.04 24.88 -17.75
CA PRO A 298 1.50 24.55 -19.07
C PRO A 298 2.17 23.32 -19.69
N ASP A 299 3.41 23.03 -19.31
CA ASP A 299 4.17 21.88 -19.78
C ASP A 299 3.92 20.59 -18.99
N TYR A 300 3.04 20.64 -17.99
CA TYR A 300 2.77 19.49 -17.11
C TYR A 300 2.47 18.22 -17.88
N MET A 301 1.59 18.26 -18.89
CA MET A 301 1.16 17.04 -19.58
C MET A 301 2.29 16.42 -20.41
N ALA A 302 3.07 17.22 -21.11
CA ALA A 302 4.20 16.74 -21.89
C ALA A 302 5.31 16.19 -20.97
N LEU A 303 5.59 16.86 -19.86
CA LEU A 303 6.59 16.41 -18.89
C LEU A 303 6.15 15.16 -18.14
N ASN A 304 4.87 15.04 -17.79
CA ASN A 304 4.29 13.83 -17.21
C ASN A 304 4.48 12.62 -18.15
N LEU A 305 4.21 12.77 -19.45
CA LEU A 305 4.43 11.72 -20.43
C LEU A 305 5.94 11.39 -20.60
N ALA A 306 6.82 12.39 -20.54
CA ALA A 306 8.26 12.19 -20.59
C ALA A 306 8.77 11.34 -19.43
N VAL A 307 8.36 11.69 -18.20
CA VAL A 307 8.76 10.94 -16.97
C VAL A 307 8.13 9.54 -16.97
N ARG A 308 6.90 9.41 -17.50
CA ARG A 308 6.25 8.11 -17.62
C ARG A 308 6.99 7.17 -18.58
N ILE A 309 7.50 7.66 -19.67
CA ILE A 309 8.38 6.90 -20.57
C ILE A 309 9.67 6.49 -19.87
N LEU A 310 10.22 7.36 -19.01
CA LEU A 310 11.40 7.07 -18.22
C LEU A 310 11.17 5.93 -17.22
N GLY A 311 10.09 6.03 -16.41
CA GLY A 311 9.90 5.12 -15.28
C GLY A 311 8.45 4.92 -14.82
N GLY A 312 7.41 5.21 -15.64
CA GLY A 312 6.02 5.20 -15.19
C GLY A 312 5.39 3.81 -15.02
N GLU A 313 5.62 2.87 -15.92
CA GLU A 313 5.02 1.53 -15.94
C GLU A 313 6.05 0.45 -16.21
N GLY A 314 5.66 -0.82 -16.06
CA GLY A 314 6.54 -1.98 -16.20
C GLY A 314 7.23 -2.16 -17.56
N SER A 315 6.81 -1.45 -18.61
CA SER A 315 7.46 -1.41 -19.92
C SER A 315 8.34 -0.17 -20.14
N ASN A 316 8.50 0.66 -19.10
CA ASN A 316 9.31 1.87 -19.16
C ASN A 316 10.81 1.59 -19.27
N ARG A 317 11.60 2.63 -19.62
CA ARG A 317 13.03 2.51 -19.86
C ARG A 317 13.82 2.02 -18.66
N LEU A 318 13.57 2.57 -17.47
CA LEU A 318 14.27 2.16 -16.24
C LEU A 318 14.01 0.70 -15.90
N HIS A 319 12.76 0.27 -15.95
CA HIS A 319 12.40 -1.12 -15.68
C HIS A 319 13.01 -2.06 -16.73
N GLN A 320 12.98 -1.68 -18.01
CA GLN A 320 13.57 -2.46 -19.10
C GLN A 320 15.08 -2.65 -18.87
N VAL A 321 15.81 -1.56 -18.63
CA VAL A 321 17.27 -1.60 -18.49
C VAL A 321 17.71 -2.26 -17.19
N LEU A 322 17.11 -1.88 -16.05
CA LEU A 322 17.60 -2.33 -14.75
C LEU A 322 17.09 -3.72 -14.38
N ARG A 323 15.84 -4.05 -14.70
CA ARG A 323 15.23 -5.33 -14.35
C ARG A 323 15.32 -6.34 -15.48
N THR A 324 14.77 -6.02 -16.66
CA THR A 324 14.58 -7.00 -17.73
C THR A 324 15.90 -7.40 -18.35
N GLU A 325 16.76 -6.44 -18.68
CA GLU A 325 18.03 -6.69 -19.38
C GLU A 325 19.17 -7.08 -18.41
N ARG A 326 19.22 -6.46 -17.24
CA ARG A 326 20.37 -6.58 -16.33
C ARG A 326 20.08 -7.38 -15.04
N GLY A 327 18.83 -7.54 -14.63
CA GLY A 327 18.49 -8.27 -13.40
C GLY A 327 19.08 -7.63 -12.13
N LEU A 328 19.23 -6.30 -12.11
CA LEU A 328 19.87 -5.57 -11.01
C LEU A 328 18.91 -5.20 -9.89
N THR A 329 17.63 -5.12 -10.18
CA THR A 329 16.57 -4.75 -9.23
C THR A 329 15.32 -5.56 -9.48
N TYR A 330 14.44 -5.61 -8.47
CA TYR A 330 13.08 -6.13 -8.65
C TYR A 330 12.16 -5.13 -9.36
N GLY A 331 12.37 -3.83 -9.16
CA GLY A 331 11.62 -2.77 -9.80
C GLY A 331 12.36 -1.44 -9.79
N ALA A 332 12.15 -0.64 -10.82
CA ALA A 332 12.63 0.73 -10.92
C ALA A 332 11.54 1.58 -11.52
N GLN A 333 11.31 2.75 -10.95
CA GLN A 333 10.31 3.68 -11.43
C GLN A 333 10.81 5.11 -11.41
N ALA A 334 10.10 5.99 -12.11
CA ALA A 334 10.28 7.42 -12.02
C ALA A 334 8.92 8.08 -11.77
N SER A 335 8.91 9.03 -10.86
CA SER A 335 7.76 9.83 -10.49
C SER A 335 7.93 11.28 -10.91
N PHE A 336 6.82 11.94 -11.10
CA PHE A 336 6.73 13.37 -11.33
C PHE A 336 5.72 13.94 -10.35
N ASP A 337 6.20 14.30 -9.17
CA ASP A 337 5.37 14.89 -8.15
C ASP A 337 5.21 16.38 -8.40
N THR A 338 3.96 16.81 -8.48
CA THR A 338 3.63 18.22 -8.76
C THR A 338 2.69 18.73 -7.68
N LEU A 339 3.21 19.63 -6.87
CA LEU A 339 2.49 20.30 -5.81
C LEU A 339 2.06 21.71 -6.26
N LYS A 340 1.47 22.48 -5.36
CA LYS A 340 0.90 23.80 -5.70
C LYS A 340 1.97 24.80 -6.14
N TRP A 341 3.11 24.82 -5.48
CA TRP A 341 4.14 25.83 -5.66
C TRP A 341 5.38 25.34 -6.39
N SER A 342 5.65 24.05 -6.32
CA SER A 342 6.80 23.40 -6.93
C SER A 342 6.49 21.94 -7.20
N GLY A 343 7.48 21.19 -7.68
CA GLY A 343 7.43 19.76 -7.87
C GLY A 343 8.83 19.19 -7.98
N ASP A 344 8.94 17.88 -8.16
CA ASP A 344 10.20 17.20 -8.42
C ASP A 344 10.05 16.11 -9.48
N ILE A 345 11.18 15.65 -9.97
CA ILE A 345 11.31 14.47 -10.84
C ILE A 345 12.29 13.55 -10.16
N GLU A 346 11.82 12.37 -9.81
CA GLU A 346 12.59 11.38 -9.06
C GLU A 346 12.60 10.03 -9.79
N ALA A 347 13.75 9.38 -9.84
CA ALA A 347 13.89 7.97 -10.15
C ALA A 347 14.23 7.23 -8.87
N GLU A 348 13.49 6.16 -8.59
CA GLU A 348 13.64 5.35 -7.38
C GLU A 348 13.82 3.87 -7.71
N THR A 349 14.69 3.23 -6.95
CA THR A 349 14.92 1.78 -6.99
C THR A 349 15.71 1.33 -5.79
N ASN A 350 15.73 0.03 -5.56
CA ASN A 350 16.70 -0.61 -4.68
C ASN A 350 17.50 -1.67 -5.44
N THR A 351 18.68 -1.97 -4.94
CA THR A 351 19.56 -2.99 -5.53
C THR A 351 20.46 -3.59 -4.46
N ARG A 352 21.06 -4.75 -4.77
CA ARG A 352 22.12 -5.29 -3.93
C ARG A 352 23.32 -4.33 -3.88
N SER A 353 23.97 -4.22 -2.74
CA SER A 353 24.99 -3.18 -2.48
C SER A 353 26.16 -3.21 -3.48
N GLU A 354 26.56 -4.38 -3.98
CA GLU A 354 27.62 -4.53 -4.96
C GLU A 354 27.26 -4.03 -6.37
N ALA A 355 25.98 -3.76 -6.65
CA ALA A 355 25.50 -3.24 -7.93
C ALA A 355 25.15 -1.74 -7.90
N THR A 356 25.27 -1.08 -6.75
CA THR A 356 24.84 0.30 -6.55
C THR A 356 25.42 1.28 -7.58
N GLY A 357 26.72 1.18 -7.86
CA GLY A 357 27.39 2.06 -8.85
C GLY A 357 26.89 1.82 -10.27
N GLU A 358 26.68 0.56 -10.68
CA GLU A 358 26.14 0.24 -12.00
C GLU A 358 24.71 0.77 -12.16
N VAL A 359 23.84 0.54 -11.16
CA VAL A 359 22.45 1.01 -11.19
C VAL A 359 22.39 2.53 -11.26
N LEU A 360 23.17 3.23 -10.43
CA LEU A 360 23.25 4.70 -10.45
C LEU A 360 23.65 5.22 -11.84
N ARG A 361 24.68 4.64 -12.45
CA ARG A 361 25.11 5.01 -13.79
C ARG A 361 24.01 4.82 -14.82
N LEU A 362 23.33 3.68 -14.81
CA LEU A 362 22.27 3.37 -15.77
C LEU A 362 21.07 4.32 -15.62
N ILE A 363 20.69 4.69 -14.40
CA ILE A 363 19.64 5.70 -14.17
C ILE A 363 20.05 7.03 -14.82
N VAL A 364 21.26 7.51 -14.54
CA VAL A 364 21.77 8.77 -15.10
C VAL A 364 21.87 8.73 -16.62
N ASP A 365 22.30 7.60 -17.18
CA ASP A 365 22.36 7.37 -18.62
C ASP A 365 20.96 7.50 -19.26
N GLU A 366 19.90 6.98 -18.62
CA GLU A 366 18.53 7.08 -19.14
C GLU A 366 17.97 8.52 -19.02
N PHE A 367 18.32 9.29 -17.98
CA PHE A 367 18.02 10.73 -17.96
C PHE A 367 18.67 11.47 -19.12
N TRP A 368 19.96 11.21 -19.39
CA TRP A 368 20.66 11.78 -20.54
C TRP A 368 20.06 11.36 -21.86
N ARG A 369 19.69 10.08 -21.99
CA ARG A 369 19.08 9.55 -23.19
C ARG A 369 17.73 10.20 -23.46
N LEU A 370 16.88 10.35 -22.45
CA LEU A 370 15.58 11.02 -22.58
C LEU A 370 15.74 12.51 -23.00
N GLN A 371 16.76 13.19 -22.48
CA GLN A 371 17.04 14.57 -22.86
C GLN A 371 17.58 14.73 -24.28
N ARG A 372 18.45 13.81 -24.73
CA ARG A 372 19.17 13.92 -26.03
C ARG A 372 18.40 13.32 -27.17
N ASP A 373 17.85 12.13 -26.96
CA ASP A 373 17.25 11.32 -28.01
C ASP A 373 15.74 11.55 -28.07
N ARG A 374 15.20 11.60 -29.27
CA ARG A 374 13.75 11.62 -29.45
C ARG A 374 13.17 10.29 -28.98
N VAL A 375 12.04 10.37 -28.27
CA VAL A 375 11.28 9.17 -27.92
C VAL A 375 10.68 8.53 -29.16
N GLY A 376 10.53 7.20 -29.14
CA GLY A 376 9.87 6.49 -30.23
C GLY A 376 8.37 6.81 -30.28
N GLU A 377 7.79 6.84 -31.47
CA GLU A 377 6.33 7.02 -31.64
C GLU A 377 5.54 5.99 -30.85
N ARG A 378 6.03 4.75 -30.77
CA ARG A 378 5.40 3.68 -30.01
C ARG A 378 5.50 3.90 -28.50
N GLU A 379 6.66 4.33 -28.00
CA GLU A 379 6.83 4.64 -26.56
C GLU A 379 5.82 5.72 -26.11
N LEU A 380 5.67 6.77 -26.91
CA LEU A 380 4.71 7.83 -26.63
C LEU A 380 3.27 7.33 -26.75
N ALA A 381 2.96 6.52 -27.78
CA ALA A 381 1.64 5.95 -27.96
C ALA A 381 1.24 5.04 -26.79
N ASP A 382 2.16 4.21 -26.31
CA ASP A 382 1.94 3.31 -25.16
C ASP A 382 1.70 4.12 -23.87
N ALA A 383 2.49 5.17 -23.60
CA ALA A 383 2.33 6.05 -22.46
C ALA A 383 0.97 6.80 -22.48
N LYS A 384 0.56 7.30 -23.66
CA LYS A 384 -0.76 7.92 -23.86
C LYS A 384 -1.90 6.93 -23.65
N ALA A 385 -1.78 5.74 -24.23
CA ALA A 385 -2.79 4.69 -24.11
C ALA A 385 -3.00 4.29 -22.64
N TYR A 386 -1.93 4.20 -21.87
CA TYR A 386 -2.02 3.92 -20.44
C TYR A 386 -2.76 5.04 -19.70
N LEU A 387 -2.36 6.31 -19.86
CA LEU A 387 -3.01 7.45 -19.19
C LEU A 387 -4.49 7.57 -19.53
N THR A 388 -4.82 7.44 -20.81
CA THR A 388 -6.22 7.55 -21.27
C THR A 388 -7.06 6.32 -20.93
N GLY A 389 -6.43 5.15 -20.86
CA GLY A 389 -7.08 3.86 -20.54
C GLY A 389 -7.29 3.68 -19.03
N SER A 390 -6.39 4.19 -18.18
CA SER A 390 -6.54 4.13 -16.71
C SER A 390 -7.41 5.25 -16.15
N PHE A 391 -7.65 6.34 -16.88
CA PHE A 391 -8.46 7.46 -16.41
C PHE A 391 -9.86 7.07 -15.92
N PRO A 392 -10.63 6.19 -16.58
CA PRO A 392 -11.92 5.74 -16.06
C PRO A 392 -11.87 5.16 -14.66
N LEU A 393 -10.79 4.44 -14.31
CA LEU A 393 -10.61 3.86 -12.99
C LEU A 393 -10.42 4.92 -11.89
N THR A 394 -10.06 6.14 -12.25
CA THR A 394 -9.88 7.26 -11.30
C THR A 394 -11.17 8.03 -11.03
N ILE A 395 -12.29 7.64 -11.65
CA ILE A 395 -13.60 8.28 -11.55
C ILE A 395 -14.73 7.24 -11.39
N GLU A 396 -14.40 6.08 -10.83
CA GLU A 396 -15.36 4.97 -10.68
C GLU A 396 -16.29 5.17 -9.48
N THR A 397 -15.81 5.79 -8.40
CA THR A 397 -16.59 6.00 -7.18
C THR A 397 -16.84 7.48 -6.89
N PRO A 398 -17.90 7.82 -6.14
CA PRO A 398 -18.15 9.21 -5.72
C PRO A 398 -16.95 9.86 -5.05
N ASP A 399 -16.23 9.12 -4.21
CA ASP A 399 -15.04 9.60 -3.52
C ASP A 399 -13.88 9.94 -4.48
N GLN A 400 -13.64 9.09 -5.48
CA GLN A 400 -12.63 9.34 -6.52
C GLN A 400 -13.01 10.55 -7.39
N ILE A 401 -14.29 10.68 -7.77
CA ILE A 401 -14.80 11.84 -8.51
C ILE A 401 -14.58 13.12 -7.70
N ALA A 402 -14.94 13.10 -6.40
CA ALA A 402 -14.73 14.22 -5.50
C ALA A 402 -13.25 14.64 -5.46
N MET A 403 -12.32 13.69 -5.37
CA MET A 403 -10.89 13.93 -5.38
C MET A 403 -10.44 14.65 -6.65
N GLN A 404 -10.87 14.19 -7.84
CA GLN A 404 -10.48 14.80 -9.11
C GLN A 404 -10.96 16.25 -9.22
N VAL A 405 -12.22 16.52 -8.86
CA VAL A 405 -12.76 17.88 -8.93
C VAL A 405 -12.09 18.80 -7.92
N LEU A 406 -11.87 18.33 -6.70
CA LEU A 406 -11.15 19.11 -5.69
C LEU A 406 -9.74 19.47 -6.14
N ASN A 407 -9.03 18.55 -6.81
CA ASN A 407 -7.71 18.83 -7.37
C ASN A 407 -7.75 19.96 -8.42
N VAL A 408 -8.76 19.98 -9.29
CA VAL A 408 -8.91 21.06 -10.27
C VAL A 408 -9.01 22.42 -9.58
N ILE A 409 -9.85 22.53 -8.55
CA ILE A 409 -10.07 23.78 -7.84
C ILE A 409 -8.89 24.14 -6.94
N PHE A 410 -8.31 23.17 -6.26
CA PHE A 410 -7.18 23.39 -5.36
C PHE A 410 -5.93 23.88 -6.09
N TYR A 411 -5.65 23.33 -7.27
CA TYR A 411 -4.50 23.71 -8.10
C TYR A 411 -4.80 24.87 -9.07
N ASP A 412 -5.97 25.48 -8.97
CA ASP A 412 -6.42 26.59 -9.83
C ASP A 412 -6.34 26.22 -11.33
N LEU A 413 -6.75 25.00 -11.69
CA LEU A 413 -6.80 24.55 -13.08
C LEU A 413 -8.12 24.96 -13.75
N PRO A 414 -8.17 25.05 -15.09
CA PRO A 414 -9.41 25.32 -15.81
C PRO A 414 -10.50 24.28 -15.45
N LEU A 415 -11.75 24.72 -15.29
CA LEU A 415 -12.85 23.82 -14.90
C LEU A 415 -13.10 22.70 -15.91
N GLU A 416 -12.82 22.94 -17.20
CA GLU A 416 -12.89 21.94 -18.27
C GLU A 416 -11.72 20.92 -18.26
N HIS A 417 -10.81 21.04 -17.31
CA HIS A 417 -9.58 20.22 -17.24
C HIS A 417 -9.83 18.71 -17.26
N LEU A 418 -10.88 18.26 -16.58
CA LEU A 418 -11.23 16.84 -16.51
C LEU A 418 -11.96 16.38 -17.77
N GLN A 419 -12.81 17.20 -18.34
CA GLN A 419 -13.53 16.89 -19.58
C GLN A 419 -12.59 16.78 -20.79
N THR A 420 -11.54 17.60 -20.83
CA THR A 420 -10.55 17.66 -21.92
C THR A 420 -9.30 16.82 -21.66
N PHE A 421 -9.27 16.02 -20.60
CA PHE A 421 -8.07 15.28 -20.19
C PHE A 421 -7.50 14.39 -21.32
N ARG A 422 -8.35 13.55 -21.93
CA ARG A 422 -7.94 12.65 -23.00
C ARG A 422 -7.45 13.38 -24.25
N GLU A 423 -8.10 14.48 -24.60
CA GLU A 423 -7.71 15.31 -25.73
C GLU A 423 -6.32 15.92 -25.49
N ARG A 424 -6.08 16.46 -24.30
CA ARG A 424 -4.79 17.04 -23.94
C ARG A 424 -3.66 16.00 -23.88
N VAL A 425 -3.94 14.80 -23.39
CA VAL A 425 -2.97 13.68 -23.42
C VAL A 425 -2.63 13.33 -24.87
N ASN A 426 -3.65 13.17 -25.72
CA ASN A 426 -3.47 12.77 -27.11
C ASN A 426 -2.81 13.86 -27.99
N ALA A 427 -2.97 15.12 -27.62
CA ALA A 427 -2.38 16.26 -28.35
C ALA A 427 -0.84 16.35 -28.20
N VAL A 428 -0.25 15.78 -27.17
CA VAL A 428 1.20 15.83 -26.96
C VAL A 428 1.93 15.10 -28.10
N THR A 429 2.92 15.72 -28.69
CA THR A 429 3.74 15.17 -29.75
C THR A 429 5.10 14.68 -29.25
N VAL A 430 5.82 13.91 -30.07
CA VAL A 430 7.21 13.52 -29.78
C VAL A 430 8.11 14.76 -29.63
N ASP A 431 7.83 15.81 -30.40
CA ASP A 431 8.58 17.09 -30.32
C ASP A 431 8.29 17.83 -29.01
N ASP A 432 7.05 17.78 -28.49
CA ASP A 432 6.75 18.31 -27.17
C ASP A 432 7.51 17.59 -26.07
N VAL A 433 7.55 16.24 -26.11
CA VAL A 433 8.32 15.44 -25.15
C VAL A 433 9.81 15.80 -25.22
N GLN A 434 10.37 15.92 -26.43
CA GLN A 434 11.77 16.30 -26.60
C GLN A 434 12.05 17.73 -26.08
N ARG A 435 11.13 18.67 -26.35
CA ARG A 435 11.24 20.06 -25.90
C ARG A 435 11.26 20.13 -24.37
N VAL A 436 10.30 19.50 -23.69
CA VAL A 436 10.23 19.53 -22.23
C VAL A 436 11.38 18.75 -21.59
N ALA A 437 11.81 17.63 -22.18
CA ALA A 437 12.97 16.90 -21.69
C ALA A 437 14.24 17.77 -21.71
N ARG A 438 14.48 18.53 -22.79
CA ARG A 438 15.61 19.46 -22.87
C ARG A 438 15.50 20.65 -21.93
N LEU A 439 14.29 21.14 -21.70
CA LEU A 439 14.06 22.32 -20.87
C LEU A 439 14.16 22.01 -19.38
N TYR A 440 13.55 20.92 -18.96
CA TYR A 440 13.36 20.64 -17.52
C TYR A 440 14.28 19.55 -16.97
N LEU A 441 14.67 18.51 -17.73
CA LEU A 441 15.58 17.51 -17.23
C LEU A 441 17.01 18.07 -17.13
N LYS A 442 17.63 17.88 -15.97
CA LYS A 442 18.98 18.38 -15.64
C LYS A 442 19.90 17.24 -15.23
N PRO A 443 20.25 16.32 -16.17
CA PRO A 443 21.01 15.12 -15.81
C PRO A 443 22.44 15.41 -15.30
N ASP A 444 22.96 16.61 -15.52
CA ASP A 444 24.22 17.11 -14.96
C ASP A 444 24.10 17.69 -13.55
N HIS A 445 22.89 17.92 -13.06
CA HIS A 445 22.59 18.52 -11.75
C HIS A 445 21.66 17.62 -10.90
N LEU A 446 21.80 16.29 -11.01
CA LEU A 446 21.00 15.34 -10.26
C LEU A 446 21.42 15.31 -8.78
N SER A 447 20.46 15.45 -7.91
CA SER A 447 20.56 15.09 -6.49
C SER A 447 20.48 13.58 -6.37
N VAL A 448 21.37 12.98 -5.58
CA VAL A 448 21.45 11.52 -5.39
C VAL A 448 21.43 11.21 -3.92
N VAL A 449 20.55 10.33 -3.49
CA VAL A 449 20.52 9.77 -2.14
C VAL A 449 20.70 8.27 -2.21
N LEU A 450 21.64 7.77 -1.40
CA LEU A 450 21.95 6.35 -1.26
C LEU A 450 21.84 5.98 0.22
N VAL A 451 20.93 5.05 0.55
CA VAL A 451 20.78 4.55 1.91
C VAL A 451 21.12 3.08 1.94
N GLY A 452 22.15 2.72 2.70
CA GLY A 452 22.62 1.34 2.75
C GLY A 452 23.96 1.20 3.48
N ASN A 453 24.58 0.02 3.37
CA ASN A 453 25.90 -0.23 3.92
C ASN A 453 26.97 0.52 3.09
N ALA A 454 27.37 1.71 3.52
CA ALA A 454 28.31 2.57 2.81
C ALA A 454 29.64 1.86 2.47
N ALA A 455 30.15 1.02 3.36
CA ALA A 455 31.39 0.29 3.14
C ALA A 455 31.32 -0.68 1.95
N ALA A 456 30.12 -1.17 1.61
CA ALA A 456 29.92 -2.14 0.53
C ALA A 456 29.87 -1.50 -0.88
N PHE A 457 29.54 -0.19 -1.00
CA PHE A 457 29.30 0.40 -2.32
C PHE A 457 30.03 1.73 -2.59
N THR A 458 30.51 2.47 -1.60
CA THR A 458 31.07 3.81 -1.86
C THR A 458 32.31 3.81 -2.76
N THR A 459 33.09 2.75 -2.79
CA THR A 459 34.23 2.58 -3.70
C THR A 459 33.79 2.54 -5.19
N GLN A 460 32.57 2.13 -5.47
CA GLN A 460 32.01 2.05 -6.83
C GLN A 460 31.67 3.46 -7.38
N LEU A 461 31.35 4.42 -6.48
CA LEU A 461 30.88 5.75 -6.88
C LEU A 461 31.93 6.55 -7.65
N GLN A 462 33.20 6.37 -7.34
CA GLN A 462 34.30 7.04 -8.04
C GLN A 462 34.35 6.63 -9.52
N GLY A 463 34.17 5.33 -9.80
CA GLY A 463 34.21 4.77 -11.15
C GLY A 463 33.05 5.23 -12.06
N VAL A 464 31.96 5.70 -11.49
CA VAL A 464 30.77 6.17 -12.19
C VAL A 464 30.56 7.70 -12.14
N GLY A 465 31.59 8.43 -11.70
CA GLY A 465 31.58 9.90 -11.71
C GLY A 465 30.93 10.57 -10.50
N PHE A 466 30.64 9.82 -9.44
CA PHE A 466 30.02 10.30 -8.19
C PHE A 466 30.96 10.18 -6.97
N GLY A 467 32.27 10.28 -7.17
CA GLY A 467 33.28 10.15 -6.13
C GLY A 467 33.28 11.28 -5.08
N LYS A 468 32.56 12.39 -5.31
CA LYS A 468 32.30 13.43 -4.30
C LYS A 468 30.94 13.19 -3.68
N TYR A 469 30.91 12.74 -2.46
CA TYR A 469 29.69 12.49 -1.69
C TYR A 469 29.87 12.88 -0.22
N GLU A 470 28.76 13.13 0.45
CA GLU A 470 28.69 13.40 1.87
C GLU A 470 28.12 12.16 2.58
N THR A 471 28.78 11.70 3.64
CA THR A 471 28.28 10.57 4.43
C THR A 471 27.66 11.05 5.73
N VAL A 472 26.50 10.51 6.05
CA VAL A 472 25.76 10.72 7.28
C VAL A 472 25.50 9.36 7.92
N GLU A 473 25.94 9.17 9.16
CA GLU A 473 25.55 8.00 9.93
C GLU A 473 24.06 8.10 10.29
N LEU A 474 23.29 7.03 10.10
CA LEU A 474 21.86 7.04 10.38
C LEU A 474 21.54 7.51 11.81
N ALA A 475 22.34 7.10 12.80
CA ALA A 475 22.17 7.50 14.19
C ALA A 475 22.36 9.03 14.42
N ASN A 476 23.01 9.72 13.48
CA ASN A 476 23.26 11.15 13.54
C ASN A 476 22.43 11.96 12.52
N LEU A 477 21.49 11.30 11.83
CA LEU A 477 20.67 11.96 10.82
C LEU A 477 19.75 13.00 11.47
N ASP A 478 19.81 14.24 10.96
CA ASP A 478 18.91 15.33 11.31
C ASP A 478 18.41 16.03 10.04
N LEU A 479 17.15 15.77 9.70
CA LEU A 479 16.49 16.34 8.51
C LEU A 479 16.24 17.85 8.63
N THR A 480 16.38 18.43 9.82
CA THR A 480 16.23 19.87 10.05
C THR A 480 17.54 20.63 9.93
N ALA A 481 18.68 19.94 9.98
CA ALA A 481 20.01 20.53 9.85
C ALA A 481 20.40 20.74 8.37
N ALA A 482 21.25 21.76 8.11
CA ALA A 482 21.71 22.07 6.77
C ALA A 482 22.64 21.00 6.17
N ASP A 483 23.40 20.32 7.02
CA ASP A 483 24.35 19.26 6.67
C ASP A 483 23.82 17.85 6.99
N PHE A 484 22.53 17.72 7.31
CA PHE A 484 21.87 16.48 7.71
C PHE A 484 22.42 15.84 8.99
N LYS A 485 23.21 16.55 9.79
CA LYS A 485 23.88 16.00 10.98
C LYS A 485 23.41 16.68 12.25
N GLN A 486 23.19 15.87 13.28
CA GLN A 486 22.95 16.40 14.62
C GLN A 486 24.18 17.27 15.04
N GLY A 487 23.90 18.50 15.43
CA GLY A 487 24.93 19.39 15.92
C GLY A 487 25.68 18.72 17.06
N LYS A 488 27.03 18.76 17.03
CA LYS A 488 27.84 18.35 18.18
C LYS A 488 27.45 19.27 19.33
N THR A 489 26.65 18.81 20.26
CA THR A 489 26.47 19.45 21.55
C THR A 489 27.88 19.55 22.13
N ALA A 490 28.38 20.77 22.33
CA ALA A 490 29.67 21.01 22.98
C ALA A 490 29.57 20.33 24.35
N VAL A 491 30.26 19.20 24.52
CA VAL A 491 30.48 18.59 25.82
C VAL A 491 31.44 19.52 26.58
N GLY A 492 30.85 20.49 27.26
CA GLY A 492 31.53 21.35 28.21
C GLY A 492 31.44 20.77 29.61
N GLY A 493 32.56 20.29 30.10
CA GLY A 493 32.88 20.33 31.50
C GLY A 493 32.22 19.37 32.47
N ALA A 494 33.01 18.44 32.88
CA ALA A 494 32.92 17.62 34.09
C ALA A 494 32.15 18.21 35.28
N GLY A 495 31.30 17.40 35.88
CA GLY A 495 30.77 17.59 37.22
C GLY A 495 30.26 16.27 37.76
N GLN A 496 31.05 15.67 38.63
CA GLN A 496 30.72 14.46 39.40
C GLN A 496 29.54 14.68 40.33
N ALA A 497 28.91 13.58 40.63
CA ALA A 497 28.21 13.21 41.86
C ALA A 497 26.68 13.18 41.84
N GLY A 498 26.18 12.03 42.23
CA GLY A 498 24.90 11.91 42.91
C GLY A 498 24.12 10.66 42.55
N GLU A 499 24.48 9.50 43.15
CA GLU A 499 23.52 8.40 43.37
C GLU A 499 22.34 8.94 44.18
N ALA A 500 21.14 8.60 43.73
CA ALA A 500 20.06 8.03 44.55
C ALA A 500 18.71 8.21 43.87
N GLY A 501 17.91 7.18 43.90
CA GLY A 501 16.47 7.33 43.75
C GLY A 501 15.80 6.29 42.83
N ARG A 502 15.66 5.06 43.31
CA ARG A 502 14.63 4.10 42.86
C ARG A 502 13.25 4.73 43.00
N ALA A 503 12.42 4.58 42.01
CA ALA A 503 11.07 4.00 42.07
C ALA A 503 10.15 4.58 41.00
N GLY A 504 9.39 3.74 40.39
CA GLY A 504 8.22 4.13 39.61
C GLY A 504 7.97 3.26 38.37
N LYS A 505 7.78 1.96 38.55
CA LYS A 505 7.09 1.13 37.54
C LYS A 505 5.64 1.60 37.45
N ALA A 506 5.24 2.14 36.31
CA ALA A 506 3.84 2.24 35.96
C ALA A 506 3.59 1.38 34.71
N GLY A 507 2.61 0.49 34.84
CA GLY A 507 2.34 -0.60 33.96
C GLY A 507 1.86 -0.19 32.56
N ALA A 508 2.35 -0.91 31.57
CA ALA A 508 1.83 -0.92 30.23
C ALA A 508 0.57 -1.77 30.17
N GLY A 509 -0.59 -1.15 30.13
CA GLY A 509 -1.84 -1.78 29.76
C GLY A 509 -1.88 -1.98 28.26
N GLY A 510 -1.62 -3.20 27.79
CA GLY A 510 -1.81 -3.55 26.41
C GLY A 510 -3.29 -3.77 26.10
N VAL A 511 -3.88 -2.83 25.40
CA VAL A 511 -5.14 -3.05 24.67
C VAL A 511 -4.73 -3.31 23.23
N GLY A 512 -5.30 -4.36 22.61
CA GLY A 512 -4.97 -4.82 21.28
C GLY A 512 -4.96 -3.68 20.26
N ALA A 513 -3.77 -3.41 19.73
CA ALA A 513 -3.60 -2.49 18.63
C ALA A 513 -4.17 -3.14 17.37
N GLU A 514 -5.40 -2.85 17.07
CA GLU A 514 -5.86 -2.85 15.69
C GLU A 514 -4.99 -1.82 14.96
N ARG A 515 -4.13 -2.30 14.09
CA ARG A 515 -3.21 -1.49 13.31
C ARG A 515 -4.02 -0.62 12.35
N ALA A 516 -4.38 0.58 12.78
CA ALA A 516 -4.54 1.67 11.85
C ALA A 516 -3.16 1.87 11.20
N ARG A 517 -3.02 1.44 9.95
CA ARG A 517 -1.86 1.75 9.13
C ARG A 517 -1.71 3.27 9.15
N PRO A 518 -0.51 3.82 9.34
CA PRO A 518 -0.29 5.20 8.99
C PRO A 518 -0.61 5.30 7.50
N HIS A 519 -1.78 5.85 7.17
CA HIS A 519 -2.01 6.34 5.83
C HIS A 519 -1.03 7.49 5.65
N THR A 520 0.14 7.18 5.14
CA THR A 520 0.97 8.13 4.46
C THR A 520 0.19 8.49 3.21
N VAL A 521 -0.76 9.40 3.36
CA VAL A 521 -1.32 10.11 2.23
C VAL A 521 -0.29 11.20 1.90
N ALA A 522 0.87 10.77 1.42
CA ALA A 522 1.47 11.51 0.36
C ALA A 522 0.42 11.50 -0.74
N TYR A 523 0.00 12.65 -1.22
CA TYR A 523 -0.68 12.80 -2.48
C TYR A 523 0.31 12.41 -3.60
N ARG A 524 0.80 11.21 -3.56
CA ARG A 524 1.30 10.52 -4.73
C ARG A 524 0.05 10.28 -5.55
N SER A 525 0.03 10.86 -6.72
CA SER A 525 -1.06 10.79 -7.68
C SER A 525 -1.83 9.48 -7.54
N ALA A 526 -3.16 9.50 -7.59
CA ALA A 526 -4.08 8.36 -7.51
C ALA A 526 -3.82 7.25 -8.55
N GLN A 527 -2.60 7.06 -8.97
CA GLN A 527 -2.10 6.13 -9.98
C GLN A 527 -1.28 4.98 -9.40
N GLN A 528 -1.07 4.93 -8.08
CA GLN A 528 -0.59 3.70 -7.43
C GLN A 528 -1.76 2.81 -6.99
N GLN A 529 -2.72 2.62 -7.87
CA GLN A 529 -3.55 1.41 -7.79
C GLN A 529 -2.74 0.27 -8.39
N SER A 530 -2.63 -0.78 -7.60
CA SER A 530 -2.07 -2.07 -7.93
C SER A 530 -1.99 -2.30 -9.44
N VAL A 531 -0.81 -2.18 -10.01
CA VAL A 531 -0.51 -2.86 -11.26
C VAL A 531 -0.76 -4.32 -10.97
N ALA A 532 -1.81 -4.86 -11.55
CA ALA A 532 -1.95 -6.31 -11.64
C ALA A 532 -0.59 -6.80 -12.14
N GLN A 533 0.06 -7.63 -11.33
CA GLN A 533 1.36 -8.20 -11.70
C GLN A 533 1.23 -8.69 -13.15
N PRO A 534 2.15 -8.33 -14.05
CA PRO A 534 2.14 -8.90 -15.38
C PRO A 534 2.07 -10.43 -15.22
N PRO A 535 1.28 -11.13 -16.03
CA PRO A 535 1.19 -12.58 -15.93
C PRO A 535 2.61 -13.12 -15.93
N ALA A 536 2.92 -13.94 -14.92
CA ALA A 536 4.21 -14.60 -14.82
C ALA A 536 4.58 -15.19 -16.18
N PRO A 537 5.85 -15.14 -16.60
CA PRO A 537 6.26 -15.65 -17.89
C PRO A 537 5.70 -17.06 -18.11
N ALA A 538 5.26 -17.34 -19.31
CA ALA A 538 4.62 -18.62 -19.64
C ALA A 538 5.57 -19.76 -19.25
N ILE A 539 5.11 -20.62 -18.34
CA ILE A 539 5.87 -21.77 -17.86
C ILE A 539 6.03 -22.73 -19.03
N THR A 540 7.24 -23.13 -19.34
CA THR A 540 7.48 -24.12 -20.38
C THR A 540 6.90 -25.49 -19.93
N PRO A 541 6.52 -26.38 -20.86
CA PRO A 541 6.04 -27.71 -20.52
C PRO A 541 7.05 -28.48 -19.62
N ALA A 542 8.35 -28.30 -19.87
CA ALA A 542 9.40 -28.93 -19.08
C ALA A 542 9.49 -28.37 -17.63
N GLU A 543 9.29 -27.09 -17.43
CA GLU A 543 9.23 -26.48 -16.10
C GLU A 543 7.99 -26.91 -15.32
N ASN A 544 6.86 -27.03 -16.01
CA ASN A 544 5.60 -27.52 -15.43
C ASN A 544 5.74 -28.98 -14.95
N GLU A 545 6.40 -29.84 -15.72
CA GLU A 545 6.67 -31.24 -15.32
C GLU A 545 7.61 -31.32 -14.10
N LYS A 546 8.65 -30.47 -14.04
CA LYS A 546 9.53 -30.40 -12.87
C LYS A 546 8.81 -29.90 -11.62
N ALA A 547 7.96 -28.87 -11.76
CA ALA A 547 7.15 -28.36 -10.65
C ALA A 547 6.18 -29.43 -10.14
N LYS A 548 5.53 -30.17 -11.05
CA LYS A 548 4.65 -31.30 -10.72
C LYS A 548 5.42 -32.43 -10.01
N THR A 549 6.59 -32.78 -10.51
CA THR A 549 7.44 -33.82 -9.87
C THR A 549 7.80 -33.44 -8.44
N LEU A 550 8.13 -32.16 -8.19
CA LEU A 550 8.44 -31.68 -6.85
C LEU A 550 7.18 -31.66 -5.97
N LEU A 551 6.03 -31.24 -6.50
CA LEU A 551 4.74 -31.29 -5.80
C LEU A 551 4.38 -32.73 -5.41
N ASP A 552 4.49 -33.69 -6.33
CA ASP A 552 4.21 -35.11 -6.05
C ASP A 552 5.12 -35.67 -4.97
N ARG A 553 6.37 -35.25 -4.94
CA ARG A 553 7.32 -35.61 -3.88
C ARG A 553 6.91 -35.05 -2.51
N VAL A 554 6.46 -33.79 -2.47
CA VAL A 554 5.94 -33.17 -1.24
C VAL A 554 4.69 -33.89 -0.74
N LEU A 555 3.75 -34.18 -1.65
CA LEU A 555 2.54 -34.94 -1.34
C LEU A 555 2.88 -36.35 -0.77
N ALA A 556 3.79 -37.04 -1.39
CA ALA A 556 4.25 -38.36 -0.92
C ALA A 556 4.90 -38.26 0.46
N ALA A 557 5.80 -37.30 0.67
CA ALA A 557 6.47 -37.08 1.96
C ALA A 557 5.48 -36.70 3.07
N LYS A 558 4.42 -35.94 2.73
CA LYS A 558 3.39 -35.48 3.67
C LYS A 558 2.44 -36.64 4.13
N GLY A 559 2.40 -37.75 3.41
CA GLY A 559 1.57 -38.94 3.74
C GLY A 559 0.82 -39.55 2.57
N GLY A 560 0.93 -38.94 1.38
CA GLY A 560 0.31 -39.38 0.15
C GLY A 560 -1.03 -38.69 -0.16
N LEU A 561 -1.27 -38.45 -1.44
CA LEU A 561 -2.42 -37.69 -1.95
C LEU A 561 -3.77 -38.27 -1.47
N GLU A 562 -3.93 -39.58 -1.47
CA GLU A 562 -5.19 -40.24 -1.08
C GLU A 562 -5.51 -40.04 0.42
N LYS A 563 -4.50 -40.10 1.29
CA LYS A 563 -4.70 -39.81 2.71
C LYS A 563 -5.05 -38.37 2.96
N LEU A 564 -4.37 -37.44 2.28
CA LEU A 564 -4.67 -36.01 2.40
C LEU A 564 -6.08 -35.68 1.91
N ARG A 565 -6.55 -36.30 0.81
CA ARG A 565 -7.96 -36.19 0.32
C ARG A 565 -8.97 -36.78 1.29
N GLY A 566 -8.57 -37.77 2.05
CA GLY A 566 -9.41 -38.44 3.07
C GLY A 566 -9.63 -37.61 4.33
N ILE A 567 -8.92 -36.49 4.52
CA ILE A 567 -9.08 -35.65 5.70
C ILE A 567 -10.32 -34.79 5.56
N LYS A 568 -11.29 -35.01 6.47
CA LYS A 568 -12.54 -34.24 6.54
C LYS A 568 -12.55 -33.26 7.71
N THR A 569 -11.91 -33.64 8.81
CA THR A 569 -11.85 -32.84 10.03
C THR A 569 -10.45 -32.88 10.65
N ILE A 570 -10.07 -31.79 11.30
CA ILE A 570 -8.86 -31.70 12.12
C ILE A 570 -9.23 -31.05 13.46
N THR A 571 -8.81 -31.65 14.55
CA THR A 571 -8.81 -31.00 15.86
C THR A 571 -7.37 -30.92 16.33
N ALA A 572 -6.85 -29.70 16.56
CA ALA A 572 -5.48 -29.49 16.98
C ALA A 572 -5.44 -28.58 18.22
N ALA A 573 -4.64 -28.96 19.20
CA ALA A 573 -4.30 -28.12 20.32
C ALA A 573 -2.84 -27.68 20.24
N THR A 574 -2.60 -26.39 20.46
CA THR A 574 -1.26 -25.79 20.41
C THR A 574 -1.04 -24.90 21.63
N LYS A 575 0.24 -24.65 21.94
CA LYS A 575 0.67 -23.68 22.94
C LYS A 575 1.70 -22.72 22.33
N ALA A 576 1.65 -21.46 22.76
CA ALA A 576 2.63 -20.45 22.38
C ALA A 576 3.04 -19.62 23.59
N PRO A 577 4.34 -19.37 23.82
CA PRO A 577 4.78 -18.47 24.87
C PRO A 577 4.42 -17.04 24.51
N VAL A 578 3.94 -16.30 25.48
CA VAL A 578 3.63 -14.88 25.37
C VAL A 578 4.05 -14.15 26.64
N THR A 579 4.04 -12.85 26.60
CA THR A 579 4.19 -12.02 27.79
C THR A 579 2.82 -11.46 28.15
N ASP A 580 2.37 -11.65 29.40
CA ASP A 580 1.09 -11.13 29.87
C ASP A 580 1.11 -9.59 30.00
N ARG A 581 -0.04 -9.01 30.35
CA ARG A 581 -0.20 -7.56 30.52
C ARG A 581 0.69 -6.96 31.60
N ASN A 582 1.21 -7.79 32.51
CA ASN A 582 2.08 -7.40 33.61
C ASN A 582 3.57 -7.62 33.30
N GLY A 583 3.89 -8.08 32.09
CA GLY A 583 5.26 -8.39 31.67
C GLY A 583 5.75 -9.78 32.17
N ALA A 584 4.87 -10.62 32.73
CA ALA A 584 5.22 -11.95 33.18
C ALA A 584 5.10 -12.97 32.05
N PRO A 585 5.98 -14.00 32.00
CA PRO A 585 5.84 -15.10 31.05
C PRO A 585 4.51 -15.84 31.23
N ALA A 586 3.78 -15.99 30.14
CA ALA A 586 2.50 -16.71 30.09
C ALA A 586 2.44 -17.61 28.84
N GLN A 587 1.42 -18.44 28.75
CA GLN A 587 1.17 -19.28 27.57
C GLN A 587 -0.24 -19.07 27.04
N VAL A 588 -0.36 -18.87 25.74
CA VAL A 588 -1.63 -18.98 25.04
C VAL A 588 -1.85 -20.43 24.65
N LEU A 589 -2.96 -20.99 25.07
CA LEU A 589 -3.43 -22.30 24.62
C LEU A 589 -4.46 -22.09 23.52
N THR A 590 -4.23 -22.66 22.35
CA THR A 590 -5.14 -22.53 21.21
C THR A 590 -5.68 -23.91 20.84
N THR A 591 -7.01 -24.02 20.72
CA THR A 591 -7.67 -25.20 20.17
C THR A 591 -8.32 -24.82 18.84
N THR A 592 -7.95 -25.52 17.78
CA THR A 592 -8.48 -25.32 16.44
C THR A 592 -9.31 -26.52 16.03
N TYR A 593 -10.56 -26.27 15.64
CA TYR A 593 -11.45 -27.22 15.01
C TYR A 593 -11.62 -26.82 13.54
N LEU A 594 -11.30 -27.69 12.63
CA LEU A 594 -11.36 -27.45 11.21
C LEU A 594 -12.20 -28.54 10.55
N GLN A 595 -13.17 -28.13 9.73
CA GLN A 595 -13.98 -29.02 8.92
C GLN A 595 -13.91 -28.58 7.46
N TYR A 596 -13.30 -29.42 6.63
CA TYR A 596 -13.24 -29.14 5.20
C TYR A 596 -14.60 -29.19 4.54
N PRO A 597 -14.89 -28.38 3.50
CA PRO A 597 -13.88 -27.55 2.81
C PRO A 597 -13.64 -26.17 3.45
N ASN A 598 -14.46 -25.64 4.35
CA ASN A 598 -14.41 -24.19 4.67
C ASN A 598 -14.93 -23.80 6.07
N ARG A 599 -14.96 -24.69 7.06
CA ARG A 599 -15.40 -24.33 8.40
C ARG A 599 -14.25 -24.38 9.39
N VAL A 600 -14.11 -23.33 10.23
CA VAL A 600 -13.08 -23.29 11.26
C VAL A 600 -13.61 -22.62 12.54
N ARG A 601 -13.19 -23.17 13.68
CA ARG A 601 -13.31 -22.54 14.99
C ARG A 601 -11.95 -22.55 15.67
N VAL A 602 -11.57 -21.40 16.19
CA VAL A 602 -10.34 -21.22 16.98
C VAL A 602 -10.72 -20.71 18.35
N GLU A 603 -10.23 -21.38 19.37
CA GLU A 603 -10.38 -20.99 20.77
C GLU A 603 -9.01 -20.70 21.36
N GLU A 604 -8.79 -19.47 21.78
CA GLU A 604 -7.55 -19.01 22.39
C GLU A 604 -7.79 -18.72 23.86
N ARG A 605 -6.99 -19.33 24.74
CA ARG A 605 -7.07 -19.14 26.19
C ARG A 605 -5.75 -18.63 26.74
N LEU A 606 -5.82 -17.51 27.45
CA LEU A 606 -4.74 -16.91 28.20
C LEU A 606 -5.20 -16.72 29.66
N GLY A 607 -4.73 -17.59 30.57
CA GLY A 607 -5.28 -17.66 31.93
C GLY A 607 -6.77 -18.01 31.90
N ASP A 608 -7.59 -17.18 32.54
CA ASP A 608 -9.06 -17.33 32.57
C ASP A 608 -9.77 -16.67 31.36
N ALA A 609 -9.06 -15.86 30.59
CA ALA A 609 -9.59 -15.16 29.43
C ALA A 609 -9.65 -16.08 28.21
N THR A 610 -10.85 -16.22 27.62
CA THR A 610 -11.04 -17.04 26.41
C THR A 610 -11.58 -16.16 25.27
N ARG A 611 -10.91 -16.21 24.12
CA ARG A 611 -11.35 -15.62 22.87
C ARG A 611 -11.78 -16.73 21.92
N GLN A 612 -12.84 -16.52 21.16
CA GLN A 612 -13.30 -17.49 20.17
C GLN A 612 -13.47 -16.80 18.81
N THR A 613 -13.06 -17.49 17.77
CA THR A 613 -13.27 -17.10 16.40
C THR A 613 -13.93 -18.25 15.67
N VAL A 614 -15.05 -18.00 15.01
CA VAL A 614 -15.83 -19.02 14.30
C VAL A 614 -16.09 -18.55 12.87
N TYR A 615 -15.86 -19.42 11.90
CA TYR A 615 -16.23 -19.23 10.50
C TYR A 615 -17.02 -20.46 10.04
N ASP A 616 -18.25 -20.26 9.56
CA ASP A 616 -19.16 -21.34 9.18
C ASP A 616 -19.12 -21.71 7.68
N GLY A 617 -18.29 -20.99 6.92
CA GLY A 617 -18.17 -21.12 5.46
C GLY A 617 -18.78 -19.95 4.69
N GLU A 618 -19.56 -19.07 5.36
CA GLU A 618 -20.19 -17.89 4.79
C GLU A 618 -20.01 -16.66 5.68
N ARG A 619 -20.08 -16.84 7.00
CA ARG A 619 -20.00 -15.77 8.00
C ARG A 619 -18.96 -16.11 9.07
N ALA A 620 -18.39 -15.08 9.65
CA ALA A 620 -17.47 -15.23 10.77
C ALA A 620 -17.92 -14.42 11.99
N TRP A 621 -17.64 -14.93 13.18
CA TRP A 621 -17.95 -14.28 14.46
C TRP A 621 -16.74 -14.34 15.38
N LEU A 622 -16.56 -13.26 16.12
CA LEU A 622 -15.55 -13.16 17.17
C LEU A 622 -16.26 -12.99 18.51
N ARG A 623 -15.91 -13.80 19.49
CA ARG A 623 -16.30 -13.65 20.88
C ARG A 623 -15.09 -13.18 21.66
N ASP A 624 -15.20 -12.02 22.29
CA ASP A 624 -14.13 -11.47 23.10
C ASP A 624 -14.03 -12.14 24.48
N PRO A 625 -12.99 -11.85 25.28
CA PRO A 625 -12.87 -12.39 26.64
C PRO A 625 -13.97 -11.94 27.62
N GLN A 626 -14.69 -10.87 27.32
CA GLN A 626 -15.80 -10.37 28.11
C GLN A 626 -17.12 -11.04 27.76
N GLY A 627 -17.15 -11.85 26.70
CA GLY A 627 -18.31 -12.59 26.23
C GLY A 627 -19.11 -11.90 25.12
N ALA A 628 -18.74 -10.67 24.71
CA ALA A 628 -19.41 -10.00 23.61
C ALA A 628 -19.11 -10.70 22.27
N VAL A 629 -20.16 -10.86 21.46
CA VAL A 629 -20.06 -11.55 20.15
C VAL A 629 -20.31 -10.56 19.03
N HIS A 630 -19.30 -10.37 18.20
CA HIS A 630 -19.33 -9.49 17.04
C HIS A 630 -19.27 -10.32 15.75
N GLU A 631 -20.03 -9.95 14.74
CA GLU A 631 -19.87 -10.49 13.38
C GLU A 631 -18.64 -9.82 12.73
N ALA A 632 -17.85 -10.61 12.03
CA ALA A 632 -16.65 -10.11 11.35
C ALA A 632 -17.07 -9.23 10.16
N ASP A 633 -16.41 -8.10 10.01
CA ASP A 633 -16.55 -7.25 8.83
C ASP A 633 -15.98 -7.93 7.55
N VAL A 634 -16.23 -7.34 6.40
CA VAL A 634 -15.84 -7.88 5.08
C VAL A 634 -14.32 -8.10 4.97
N ASN A 635 -13.51 -7.23 5.59
CA ASN A 635 -12.06 -7.35 5.55
C ASN A 635 -11.58 -8.53 6.40
N ARG A 636 -12.11 -8.67 7.60
CA ARG A 636 -11.84 -9.81 8.48
C ARG A 636 -12.32 -11.12 7.89
N LEU A 637 -13.50 -11.13 7.25
CA LEU A 637 -14.00 -12.31 6.54
C LEU A 637 -13.02 -12.72 5.43
N ARG A 638 -12.52 -11.78 4.64
CA ARG A 638 -11.51 -12.03 3.59
C ARG A 638 -10.19 -12.55 4.18
N ASP A 639 -9.75 -12.03 5.32
CA ASP A 639 -8.55 -12.51 6.01
C ASP A 639 -8.71 -13.98 6.47
N PHE A 640 -9.90 -14.37 6.95
CA PHE A 640 -10.23 -15.76 7.27
C PHE A 640 -10.19 -16.66 6.05
N GLU A 641 -10.85 -16.28 4.97
CA GLU A 641 -10.84 -17.03 3.71
C GLU A 641 -9.42 -17.19 3.18
N THR A 642 -8.63 -16.13 3.20
CA THR A 642 -7.24 -16.16 2.76
C THR A 642 -6.37 -17.04 3.65
N SER A 643 -6.57 -16.99 4.96
CA SER A 643 -5.83 -17.83 5.91
C SER A 643 -6.19 -19.31 5.75
N PHE A 644 -7.46 -19.62 5.48
CA PHE A 644 -7.92 -20.97 5.20
C PHE A 644 -7.34 -21.51 3.89
N ARG A 645 -7.29 -20.69 2.84
CA ARG A 645 -6.69 -21.07 1.54
C ARG A 645 -5.19 -21.33 1.66
N ARG A 646 -4.50 -20.71 2.63
CA ARG A 646 -3.08 -20.93 2.94
C ARG A 646 -2.81 -22.13 3.85
N ASP A 647 -3.84 -22.82 4.33
CA ASP A 647 -3.64 -24.11 5.02
C ASP A 647 -2.88 -25.08 4.10
N THR A 648 -1.82 -25.67 4.63
CA THR A 648 -0.88 -26.48 3.84
C THR A 648 -1.57 -27.64 3.11
N ILE A 649 -2.56 -28.28 3.74
CA ILE A 649 -3.31 -29.40 3.13
C ILE A 649 -4.19 -28.88 2.00
N SER A 650 -4.92 -27.79 2.24
CA SER A 650 -5.78 -27.15 1.24
C SER A 650 -4.98 -26.71 0.01
N MET A 651 -3.85 -26.05 0.20
CA MET A 651 -2.96 -25.64 -0.89
C MET A 651 -2.43 -26.81 -1.70
N LEU A 652 -1.90 -27.84 -1.04
CA LEU A 652 -1.34 -29.00 -1.72
C LEU A 652 -2.41 -29.75 -2.52
N LEU A 653 -3.61 -29.90 -1.99
CA LEU A 653 -4.74 -30.52 -2.71
C LEU A 653 -5.20 -29.66 -3.88
N ALA A 654 -5.29 -28.35 -3.72
CA ALA A 654 -5.65 -27.41 -4.79
C ALA A 654 -4.60 -27.39 -5.92
N ALA A 655 -3.32 -27.51 -5.59
CA ALA A 655 -2.24 -27.64 -6.57
C ALA A 655 -2.30 -29.01 -7.29
N ALA A 656 -2.55 -30.09 -6.56
CA ALA A 656 -2.64 -31.44 -7.14
C ALA A 656 -3.83 -31.63 -8.10
N ASN A 657 -4.93 -30.92 -7.89
CA ASN A 657 -6.10 -30.97 -8.78
C ASN A 657 -6.09 -29.87 -9.87
N GLY A 658 -5.03 -29.03 -9.92
CA GLY A 658 -4.88 -27.97 -10.92
C GLY A 658 -5.73 -26.71 -10.67
N THR A 659 -6.38 -26.58 -9.51
CA THR A 659 -7.15 -25.39 -9.13
C THR A 659 -6.24 -24.16 -8.93
N ILE A 660 -5.03 -24.37 -8.41
CA ILE A 660 -3.98 -23.38 -8.32
C ILE A 660 -2.73 -23.85 -9.08
N ARG A 661 -1.87 -22.91 -9.45
CA ARG A 661 -0.64 -23.20 -10.18
C ARG A 661 0.49 -23.56 -9.23
N ALA A 662 1.32 -24.51 -9.65
CA ALA A 662 2.61 -24.79 -9.05
C ALA A 662 3.72 -24.37 -10.01
N ARG A 663 4.65 -23.53 -9.57
CA ARG A 663 5.81 -23.04 -10.34
C ARG A 663 7.10 -23.35 -9.61
N LEU A 664 8.04 -23.99 -10.30
CA LEU A 664 9.38 -24.19 -9.76
C LEU A 664 10.14 -22.86 -9.73
N LEU A 665 10.72 -22.53 -8.61
CA LEU A 665 11.65 -21.41 -8.46
C LEU A 665 13.09 -21.91 -8.35
N PRO A 666 14.10 -21.03 -8.54
CA PRO A 666 15.48 -21.38 -8.24
C PRO A 666 15.64 -21.87 -6.81
N ASP A 667 16.54 -22.84 -6.61
CA ASP A 667 16.86 -23.36 -5.27
C ASP A 667 17.37 -22.24 -4.35
N VAL A 668 16.93 -22.25 -3.10
CA VAL A 668 17.32 -21.26 -2.07
C VAL A 668 18.23 -21.91 -1.04
N LYS A 669 19.18 -21.13 -0.52
CA LYS A 669 20.01 -21.51 0.62
C LYS A 669 19.56 -20.74 1.85
N ASP A 670 19.60 -21.41 3.01
CA ASP A 670 19.47 -20.72 4.29
C ASP A 670 20.80 -20.10 4.75
N ASP A 671 20.78 -19.40 5.86
CA ASP A 671 21.94 -18.72 6.46
C ASP A 671 23.07 -19.71 6.84
N ALA A 672 22.75 -21.00 7.03
CA ALA A 672 23.70 -22.07 7.28
C ALA A 672 24.23 -22.74 5.99
N GLY A 673 23.80 -22.24 4.81
CA GLY A 673 24.19 -22.76 3.50
C GLY A 673 23.47 -24.03 3.06
N LYS A 674 22.45 -24.49 3.81
CA LYS A 674 21.64 -25.64 3.43
C LYS A 674 20.72 -25.31 2.26
N LEU A 675 20.73 -26.16 1.24
CA LEU A 675 19.94 -26.00 0.02
C LEU A 675 18.50 -26.49 0.21
N TYR A 676 17.52 -25.77 -0.34
CA TYR A 676 16.12 -26.14 -0.40
C TYR A 676 15.58 -25.94 -1.83
N HIS A 677 14.74 -26.87 -2.28
CA HIS A 677 13.98 -26.66 -3.50
C HIS A 677 12.81 -25.71 -3.23
N ALA A 678 12.59 -24.74 -4.12
CA ALA A 678 11.54 -23.74 -3.95
C ALA A 678 10.39 -23.96 -4.94
N LEU A 679 9.16 -24.04 -4.41
CA LEU A 679 7.93 -24.21 -5.17
C LEU A 679 6.95 -23.07 -4.83
N GLU A 680 6.54 -22.30 -5.81
CA GLU A 680 5.50 -21.28 -5.66
C GLU A 680 4.12 -21.88 -5.98
N LEU A 681 3.16 -21.64 -5.11
CA LEU A 681 1.75 -21.96 -5.29
C LEU A 681 0.95 -20.65 -5.39
N SER A 682 0.14 -20.48 -6.44
CA SER A 682 -0.62 -19.24 -6.64
C SER A 682 -1.86 -19.43 -7.53
N GLY A 683 -2.80 -18.50 -7.46
CA GLY A 683 -4.01 -18.49 -8.29
C GLY A 683 -5.29 -18.83 -7.55
N ASN A 684 -6.44 -18.64 -8.19
CA ASN A 684 -7.77 -18.85 -7.64
C ASN A 684 -7.99 -18.14 -6.28
N GLY A 685 -7.53 -16.87 -6.18
CA GLY A 685 -7.65 -16.08 -4.96
C GLY A 685 -6.64 -16.41 -3.87
N LEU A 686 -5.68 -17.30 -4.13
CA LEU A 686 -4.49 -17.50 -3.32
C LEU A 686 -3.38 -16.57 -3.81
N GLU A 687 -2.93 -15.65 -2.97
CA GLU A 687 -1.71 -14.88 -3.16
C GLU A 687 -0.50 -15.83 -3.23
N PRO A 688 0.57 -15.47 -3.94
CA PRO A 688 1.74 -16.34 -4.06
C PRO A 688 2.28 -16.79 -2.69
N VAL A 689 2.39 -18.10 -2.50
CA VAL A 689 3.01 -18.74 -1.35
C VAL A 689 4.21 -19.54 -1.85
N VAL A 690 5.39 -19.26 -1.32
CA VAL A 690 6.62 -20.00 -1.65
C VAL A 690 6.89 -21.05 -0.59
N LEU A 691 6.96 -22.30 -1.00
CA LEU A 691 7.34 -23.44 -0.16
C LEU A 691 8.83 -23.75 -0.38
N SER A 692 9.61 -23.78 0.70
CA SER A 692 10.99 -24.29 0.70
C SER A 692 10.98 -25.74 1.16
N ILE A 693 11.41 -26.64 0.31
CA ILE A 693 11.29 -28.09 0.45
C ILE A 693 12.66 -28.68 0.70
N ASP A 694 12.80 -29.44 1.78
CA ASP A 694 14.02 -30.14 2.10
C ASP A 694 14.30 -31.23 1.05
N PRO A 695 15.46 -31.21 0.37
CA PRO A 695 15.77 -32.13 -0.72
C PRO A 695 15.96 -33.57 -0.28
N GLN A 696 16.20 -33.85 1.00
CA GLN A 696 16.37 -35.20 1.50
C GLN A 696 15.04 -35.83 1.90
N SER A 697 14.26 -35.12 2.74
CA SER A 697 13.00 -35.64 3.27
C SER A 697 11.79 -35.41 2.36
N GLY A 698 11.85 -34.40 1.46
CA GLY A 698 10.70 -33.94 0.69
C GLY A 698 9.67 -33.14 1.50
N LEU A 699 9.93 -32.88 2.78
CA LEU A 699 9.05 -32.14 3.67
C LEU A 699 9.24 -30.62 3.47
N ILE A 700 8.19 -29.85 3.75
CA ILE A 700 8.22 -28.38 3.71
C ILE A 700 8.98 -27.90 4.93
N ALA A 701 10.14 -27.28 4.73
CA ALA A 701 10.94 -26.70 5.81
C ALA A 701 10.44 -25.31 6.21
N LYS A 702 9.94 -24.54 5.24
CA LYS A 702 9.33 -23.24 5.48
C LYS A 702 8.33 -22.85 4.39
N GLN A 703 7.42 -21.96 4.75
CA GLN A 703 6.57 -21.24 3.78
C GLN A 703 6.71 -19.74 3.97
N THR A 704 6.64 -19.01 2.84
CA THR A 704 6.76 -17.54 2.82
C THR A 704 5.62 -16.97 2.02
N PHE A 705 4.95 -15.94 2.58
CA PHE A 705 3.80 -15.28 1.95
C PHE A 705 3.66 -13.83 2.42
N VAL A 706 2.91 -13.02 1.70
CA VAL A 706 2.57 -11.65 2.12
C VAL A 706 1.25 -11.68 2.90
N ALA A 707 1.25 -11.18 4.13
CA ALA A 707 0.04 -11.04 4.94
C ALA A 707 -0.57 -9.64 4.80
N GLY A 708 -1.89 -9.56 4.63
CA GLY A 708 -2.61 -8.28 4.54
C GLY A 708 -2.72 -7.70 3.13
N GLY A 709 -2.57 -8.52 2.08
CA GLY A 709 -2.74 -8.14 0.68
C GLY A 709 -1.54 -7.37 0.09
N PRO A 710 -1.68 -6.77 -1.09
CA PRO A 710 -0.60 -6.03 -1.76
C PRO A 710 0.00 -4.95 -0.87
N GLY A 711 1.32 -4.97 -0.66
CA GLY A 711 2.03 -4.07 0.27
C GLY A 711 1.97 -4.49 1.74
N GLY A 712 1.47 -5.71 2.03
CA GLY A 712 1.45 -6.30 3.36
C GLY A 712 2.82 -6.78 3.83
N GLN A 713 2.87 -7.28 5.08
CA GLN A 713 4.10 -7.77 5.67
C GLN A 713 4.47 -9.16 5.11
N LEU A 714 5.74 -9.34 4.73
CA LEU A 714 6.27 -10.65 4.39
C LEU A 714 6.37 -11.49 5.67
N ILE A 715 5.69 -12.64 5.66
CA ILE A 715 5.70 -13.62 6.75
C ILE A 715 6.46 -14.86 6.28
N GLU A 716 7.36 -15.34 7.12
CA GLU A 716 8.05 -16.61 6.96
C GLU A 716 7.69 -17.51 8.14
N GLU A 717 7.12 -18.68 7.85
CA GLU A 717 6.87 -19.72 8.86
C GLU A 717 7.84 -20.88 8.64
N ARG A 718 8.65 -21.18 9.66
CA ARG A 718 9.60 -22.31 9.68
C ARG A 718 8.98 -23.49 10.41
N PHE A 719 9.05 -24.66 9.79
CA PHE A 719 8.48 -25.90 10.28
C PHE A 719 9.59 -26.85 10.73
N SER A 720 9.42 -27.39 11.94
CA SER A 720 10.38 -28.35 12.52
C SER A 720 9.66 -29.40 13.37
N ASP A 721 10.38 -30.37 13.89
CA ASP A 721 9.86 -31.47 14.71
C ASP A 721 8.68 -32.19 14.01
N TYR A 722 8.93 -32.70 12.81
CA TYR A 722 7.92 -33.44 12.06
C TYR A 722 7.67 -34.81 12.72
N ARG A 723 6.39 -35.11 12.97
CA ARG A 723 5.93 -36.38 13.54
C ARG A 723 4.82 -36.98 12.70
N GLY A 724 4.81 -38.30 12.60
CA GLY A 724 3.75 -39.05 11.93
C GLY A 724 2.51 -39.19 12.82
N VAL A 725 1.35 -38.69 12.38
CA VAL A 725 0.06 -38.89 13.03
C VAL A 725 -0.88 -39.46 11.98
N ASP A 726 -1.42 -40.64 12.21
CA ASP A 726 -2.26 -41.42 11.27
C ASP A 726 -1.62 -41.57 9.86
N GLY A 727 -0.27 -41.58 9.83
CA GLY A 727 0.52 -41.66 8.62
C GLY A 727 0.61 -40.34 7.82
N ILE A 728 0.25 -39.23 8.43
CA ILE A 728 0.41 -37.85 7.89
C ILE A 728 1.56 -37.20 8.66
N GLN A 729 2.51 -36.59 7.97
CA GLN A 729 3.62 -35.86 8.57
C GLN A 729 3.19 -34.46 8.99
N VAL A 730 3.19 -34.16 10.28
CA VAL A 730 2.77 -32.89 10.87
C VAL A 730 3.97 -32.22 11.54
N PRO A 731 4.24 -30.93 11.28
CA PRO A 731 5.24 -30.19 12.05
C PRO A 731 4.69 -29.88 13.44
N PHE A 732 5.41 -30.27 14.47
CA PHE A 732 5.02 -30.02 15.87
C PHE A 732 5.54 -28.69 16.39
N THR A 733 6.46 -28.05 15.68
CA THR A 733 6.93 -26.71 15.98
C THR A 733 6.84 -25.83 14.73
N THR A 734 6.23 -24.65 14.88
CA THR A 734 6.17 -23.60 13.86
C THR A 734 6.68 -22.31 14.45
N THR A 735 7.73 -21.73 13.88
CA THR A 735 8.26 -20.43 14.26
C THR A 735 7.95 -19.42 13.16
N ALA A 736 7.25 -18.34 13.49
CA ALA A 736 6.87 -17.29 12.56
C ALA A 736 7.83 -16.10 12.67
N PHE A 737 8.21 -15.56 11.50
CA PHE A 737 9.03 -14.36 11.36
C PHE A 737 8.29 -13.35 10.49
N GLY A 738 8.44 -12.06 10.79
CA GLY A 738 7.96 -10.96 9.97
C GLY A 738 9.08 -9.94 9.79
N SER A 739 9.43 -9.63 8.55
CA SER A 739 10.55 -8.74 8.22
C SER A 739 11.86 -9.13 8.94
N GLY A 740 12.14 -10.45 9.00
CA GLY A 740 13.34 -11.00 9.64
C GLY A 740 13.30 -11.09 11.17
N ARG A 741 12.29 -10.53 11.84
CA ARG A 741 12.12 -10.60 13.30
C ARG A 741 11.20 -11.77 13.68
N GLN A 742 11.58 -12.56 14.67
CA GLN A 742 10.71 -13.60 15.21
C GLN A 742 9.45 -12.98 15.85
N LEU A 743 8.29 -13.36 15.34
CA LEU A 743 6.99 -12.93 15.83
C LEU A 743 6.47 -13.85 16.93
N GLY A 744 6.80 -15.15 16.87
CA GLY A 744 6.38 -16.14 17.86
C GLY A 744 6.75 -17.55 17.46
N GLU A 745 6.60 -18.45 18.42
CA GLU A 745 6.74 -19.90 18.23
C GLU A 745 5.49 -20.60 18.75
N ARG A 746 4.99 -21.55 17.98
CA ARG A 746 3.81 -22.35 18.33
C ARG A 746 4.19 -23.83 18.33
N GLN A 747 3.82 -24.54 19.38
CA GLN A 747 4.05 -25.97 19.55
C GLN A 747 2.72 -26.72 19.56
N VAL A 748 2.58 -27.76 18.74
CA VAL A 748 1.44 -28.67 18.74
C VAL A 748 1.53 -29.57 19.98
N THR A 749 0.47 -29.61 20.78
CA THR A 749 0.38 -30.51 21.96
C THR A 749 -0.42 -31.75 21.64
N SER A 750 -1.43 -31.64 20.77
CA SER A 750 -2.20 -32.77 20.23
C SER A 750 -2.80 -32.41 18.88
N ILE A 751 -2.95 -33.43 18.03
CA ILE A 751 -3.67 -33.31 16.75
C ILE A 751 -4.36 -34.65 16.44
N THR A 752 -5.59 -34.56 15.94
CA THR A 752 -6.37 -35.74 15.49
C THR A 752 -7.03 -35.43 14.16
N PHE A 753 -7.05 -36.41 13.27
CA PHE A 753 -7.70 -36.34 11.97
C PHE A 753 -9.00 -37.14 11.98
N ASN A 754 -9.99 -36.68 11.25
CA ASN A 754 -11.27 -37.35 11.04
C ASN A 754 -12.06 -37.72 12.32
N ALA A 755 -11.75 -37.09 13.46
CA ALA A 755 -12.57 -37.19 14.65
C ALA A 755 -13.94 -36.49 14.41
N PRO A 756 -15.04 -37.02 14.96
CA PRO A 756 -16.32 -36.35 14.88
C PRO A 756 -16.26 -34.97 15.55
N ILE A 757 -16.70 -33.95 14.85
CA ILE A 757 -16.84 -32.58 15.39
C ILE A 757 -18.32 -32.23 15.46
N ASP A 758 -18.80 -31.75 16.61
CA ASP A 758 -20.17 -31.28 16.74
C ASP A 758 -20.42 -30.11 15.78
N PRO A 759 -21.35 -30.18 14.84
CA PRO A 759 -21.68 -29.09 13.93
C PRO A 759 -22.10 -27.78 14.63
N ALA A 760 -22.56 -27.87 15.89
CA ALA A 760 -22.92 -26.69 16.67
C ALA A 760 -21.69 -25.79 16.99
N LEU A 761 -20.47 -26.34 16.97
CA LEU A 761 -19.24 -25.59 17.19
C LEU A 761 -18.98 -24.53 16.11
N PHE A 762 -19.52 -24.70 14.90
CA PHE A 762 -19.38 -23.78 13.80
C PHE A 762 -20.54 -22.77 13.67
N LYS A 763 -21.46 -22.73 14.64
CA LYS A 763 -22.51 -21.72 14.71
C LYS A 763 -22.04 -20.49 15.48
N ARG A 764 -22.78 -19.40 15.31
CA ARG A 764 -22.55 -18.17 16.10
C ARG A 764 -22.36 -18.52 17.58
N PRO A 765 -21.26 -18.12 18.23
CA PRO A 765 -21.09 -18.34 19.66
C PRO A 765 -22.22 -17.75 20.49
N SER A 766 -22.56 -18.38 21.61
CA SER A 766 -23.46 -17.78 22.59
C SER A 766 -22.71 -16.66 23.33
N PRO A 767 -23.40 -15.59 23.72
CA PRO A 767 -22.84 -14.52 24.55
C PRO A 767 -22.22 -15.02 25.85
#